data_3510e8f66c9cc39b369045d8475c2c10
#
_entry.id   3510e8f66c9cc39b369045d8475c2c10
#
_cell.length_a   1.000
_cell.length_b   1.000
_cell.length_c   1.000
_cell.angle_alpha   90.00
_cell.angle_beta   90.00
_cell.angle_gamma   90.00
#
_symmetry.space_group_name_H-M   'P 1'
#
loop_
_entity.id
_entity.type
_entity.pdbx_description
1 polymer ?
#
loop_
_entity_poly.entity_id
_entity_poly.type
_entity_poly.pdbx_seq_one_letter_code
_entity_poly.pdbx_strand_id
1 'polypeptide(L)'
;KSVNELKAIADKALNSEIIVPLPLNEGGGYTHEKHKNNYYEMNAAGTMYQISGKSEYAEFVRKMLMKYAELYPTLGLHPSKRSETPGKIFWQLLNDCVWLFHTALAYDCIYDYLNSSQKTNLEKNLFRPMAEFISNGSPANNEVFNKMHNHGTWATASVGMIGYVMGDKNLVEKALYGSNKDNKSGFIRQLDVLFSPDGYYTEGPYYQRYAIWPFMVFAQVIENNQPELKIFSYRDSVLLKATNTLIQCAYNGNIFYLNDALKKNYKTQEIVYAVDIAYKNNPKNTFLLDIAQQQKSFIVSDAGIATAKSLNIVKYEPLQFHSVLLRDGANGDEGALGIIRAGKKDKTQMCLTFKATSHGLSHGHYDKLSISMYDGGNFVLTDYGAVRFLNIEPKSGGNYAKENHSWAAQTIAHNTVTVDETSNFNGNIKVSSLHHSDIQYYDFSSNQIQIISGCENNAYKNVKMQRTVAVIENKTFSYPIVIDIFRIISDSTHTLDFPFYYRGQMISTNIQYQKFTDQLNPLGTKNGYQHLWVEAIGKNEKPVTQFTWVEGNRFYTITTLGNSNTEYLMTRTGAGDPNFNLRNETAFMMRQPMVKKHTFVSVVEPHGFYDENKEITENFETSIKNAELYADNDEYSAVKISTVENNTFLLIALNKDFNKDREHSIKIDNQTVEFRGNYYFTELTK
;
A
#
# COMPACT_ATOMS: atom_id res chain seq x y z
N LYS A 1 -8.07 28.81 -5.82
CA LYS A 1 -7.33 28.34 -4.63
C LYS A 1 -5.92 27.90 -5.03
N SER A 2 -5.73 26.87 -5.83
CA SER A 2 -4.40 26.33 -6.21
C SER A 2 -3.47 27.38 -6.80
N VAL A 3 -3.98 28.25 -7.69
CA VAL A 3 -3.19 29.39 -8.23
C VAL A 3 -2.75 30.36 -7.12
N ASN A 4 -3.63 30.67 -6.17
CA ASN A 4 -3.31 31.57 -5.06
C ASN A 4 -2.26 30.96 -4.10
N GLU A 5 -2.33 29.67 -3.85
CA GLU A 5 -1.34 28.95 -3.06
C GLU A 5 0.02 28.98 -3.75
N LEU A 6 0.05 28.69 -5.06
CA LEU A 6 1.27 28.74 -5.86
C LEU A 6 1.86 30.16 -5.91
N LYS A 7 0.99 31.18 -6.10
CA LYS A 7 1.38 32.60 -6.07
C LYS A 7 2.01 32.99 -4.73
N ALA A 8 1.45 32.53 -3.63
CA ALA A 8 2.02 32.83 -2.30
C ALA A 8 3.43 32.26 -2.12
N ILE A 9 3.70 31.06 -2.66
CA ILE A 9 5.06 30.47 -2.66
C ILE A 9 5.99 31.33 -3.53
N ALA A 10 5.57 31.67 -4.74
CA ALA A 10 6.36 32.45 -5.67
C ALA A 10 6.66 33.87 -5.14
N ASP A 11 5.66 34.56 -4.61
CA ASP A 11 5.83 35.92 -4.04
C ASP A 11 6.79 35.92 -2.83
N LYS A 12 6.68 34.88 -1.97
CA LYS A 12 7.59 34.70 -0.85
C LYS A 12 9.02 34.48 -1.35
N ALA A 13 9.20 33.68 -2.40
CA ALA A 13 10.49 33.42 -2.99
C ALA A 13 11.14 34.67 -3.58
N LEU A 14 10.39 35.54 -4.28
CA LEU A 14 10.86 36.80 -4.82
C LEU A 14 11.40 37.76 -3.74
N ASN A 15 10.81 37.71 -2.54
CA ASN A 15 11.19 38.56 -1.40
C ASN A 15 12.28 37.95 -0.51
N SER A 16 12.82 36.78 -0.90
CA SER A 16 13.82 36.04 -0.15
C SER A 16 15.18 36.07 -0.85
N GLU A 17 16.28 35.99 -0.09
CA GLU A 17 17.60 35.82 -0.66
C GLU A 17 17.75 34.47 -1.36
N ILE A 18 18.29 34.48 -2.58
CA ILE A 18 18.61 33.25 -3.32
C ILE A 18 19.85 32.59 -2.73
N ILE A 19 19.65 31.52 -1.97
CA ILE A 19 20.74 30.76 -1.34
C ILE A 19 20.80 29.37 -2.00
N VAL A 20 21.94 29.03 -2.57
CA VAL A 20 22.26 27.69 -3.08
C VAL A 20 23.46 27.17 -2.27
N PRO A 21 23.21 26.38 -1.20
CA PRO A 21 24.30 25.97 -0.31
C PRO A 21 25.13 24.84 -0.92
N LEU A 22 26.36 24.65 -0.40
CA LEU A 22 27.10 23.41 -0.68
C LEU A 22 26.36 22.19 -0.08
N PRO A 23 26.23 21.10 -0.83
CA PRO A 23 25.60 19.88 -0.34
C PRO A 23 26.40 19.25 0.81
N LEU A 24 25.77 19.11 1.99
CA LEU A 24 26.40 18.55 3.18
C LEU A 24 25.49 17.59 3.96
N ASN A 25 24.20 17.89 4.06
CA ASN A 25 23.29 17.19 4.95
C ASN A 25 22.46 16.14 4.23
N GLU A 26 22.14 15.07 4.95
CA GLU A 26 21.15 14.07 4.57
C GLU A 26 19.71 14.61 4.73
N GLY A 27 18.73 13.79 4.37
CA GLY A 27 17.31 14.12 4.49
C GLY A 27 16.94 14.64 5.88
N GLY A 28 16.19 15.74 5.92
CA GLY A 28 15.82 16.48 7.12
C GLY A 28 16.88 17.49 7.61
N GLY A 29 18.09 17.49 7.02
CA GLY A 29 19.12 18.48 7.36
C GLY A 29 19.01 19.75 6.50
N TYR A 30 19.61 20.87 6.98
CA TYR A 30 19.43 22.20 6.39
C TYR A 30 19.69 22.27 4.89
N THR A 31 20.86 21.80 4.41
CA THR A 31 21.19 21.91 2.98
C THR A 31 20.29 21.08 2.10
N HIS A 32 19.91 19.88 2.57
CA HIS A 32 18.96 19.01 1.88
C HIS A 32 17.58 19.69 1.72
N GLU A 33 17.02 20.20 2.82
CA GLU A 33 15.72 20.85 2.78
C GLU A 33 15.76 22.17 2.00
N LYS A 34 16.89 22.91 2.03
CA LYS A 34 17.04 24.14 1.24
C LYS A 34 17.04 23.85 -0.26
N HIS A 35 17.73 22.81 -0.74
CA HIS A 35 17.68 22.41 -2.15
C HIS A 35 16.28 21.96 -2.58
N LYS A 36 15.53 21.28 -1.69
CA LYS A 36 14.12 20.96 -1.92
C LYS A 36 13.26 22.20 -2.06
N ASN A 37 13.38 23.12 -1.14
CA ASN A 37 12.63 24.39 -1.20
C ASN A 37 12.97 25.16 -2.49
N ASN A 38 14.23 25.19 -2.90
CA ASN A 38 14.65 25.88 -4.12
C ASN A 38 13.94 25.35 -5.37
N TYR A 39 13.81 24.03 -5.55
CA TYR A 39 13.11 23.54 -6.74
C TYR A 39 11.59 23.78 -6.68
N TYR A 40 10.97 23.75 -5.51
CA TYR A 40 9.56 24.12 -5.36
C TYR A 40 9.34 25.62 -5.65
N GLU A 41 10.21 26.49 -5.15
CA GLU A 41 10.17 27.93 -5.38
C GLU A 41 10.35 28.26 -6.88
N MET A 42 11.32 27.58 -7.56
CA MET A 42 11.52 27.74 -9.01
C MET A 42 10.32 27.28 -9.83
N ASN A 43 9.73 26.13 -9.46
CA ASN A 43 8.55 25.61 -10.14
C ASN A 43 7.35 26.55 -9.98
N ALA A 44 7.13 27.06 -8.76
CA ALA A 44 6.07 28.02 -8.48
C ALA A 44 6.26 29.33 -9.25
N ALA A 45 7.46 29.90 -9.24
CA ALA A 45 7.78 31.14 -9.94
C ALA A 45 7.67 30.96 -11.47
N GLY A 46 8.20 29.86 -12.03
CA GLY A 46 8.08 29.56 -13.46
C GLY A 46 6.62 29.47 -13.91
N THR A 47 5.79 28.76 -13.15
CA THR A 47 4.36 28.67 -13.42
C THR A 47 3.66 30.04 -13.31
N MET A 48 4.01 30.84 -12.31
CA MET A 48 3.45 32.20 -12.17
C MET A 48 3.89 33.14 -13.30
N TYR A 49 5.08 32.96 -13.85
CA TYR A 49 5.50 33.66 -15.05
C TYR A 49 4.58 33.34 -16.24
N GLN A 50 4.31 32.05 -16.47
CA GLN A 50 3.42 31.62 -17.55
C GLN A 50 1.99 32.15 -17.42
N ILE A 51 1.48 32.29 -16.18
CA ILE A 51 0.13 32.79 -15.92
C ILE A 51 0.05 34.31 -16.05
N SER A 52 1.05 35.04 -15.52
CA SER A 52 0.96 36.48 -15.34
C SER A 52 1.74 37.30 -16.35
N GLY A 53 2.70 36.72 -17.06
CA GLY A 53 3.66 37.41 -17.91
C GLY A 53 4.67 38.27 -17.18
N LYS A 54 4.69 38.29 -15.83
CA LYS A 54 5.55 39.13 -15.04
C LYS A 54 6.99 38.64 -15.03
N SER A 55 7.90 39.39 -15.65
CA SER A 55 9.30 39.01 -15.81
C SER A 55 10.05 38.77 -14.50
N GLU A 56 9.60 39.36 -13.40
CA GLU A 56 10.20 39.17 -12.07
C GLU A 56 10.27 37.72 -11.63
N TYR A 57 9.24 36.92 -11.97
CA TYR A 57 9.20 35.50 -11.67
C TYR A 57 10.22 34.73 -12.55
N ALA A 58 10.26 35.00 -13.84
CA ALA A 58 11.25 34.39 -14.74
C ALA A 58 12.67 34.73 -14.34
N GLU A 59 12.92 35.99 -13.94
CA GLU A 59 14.23 36.46 -13.49
C GLU A 59 14.70 35.79 -12.20
N PHE A 60 13.76 35.49 -11.26
CA PHE A 60 14.08 34.72 -10.06
C PHE A 60 14.54 33.31 -10.43
N VAL A 61 13.77 32.58 -11.28
CA VAL A 61 14.15 31.25 -11.74
C VAL A 61 15.49 31.25 -12.44
N ARG A 62 15.70 32.25 -13.36
CA ARG A 62 16.97 32.40 -14.08
C ARG A 62 18.14 32.56 -13.10
N LYS A 63 18.04 33.49 -12.14
CA LYS A 63 19.10 33.75 -11.15
C LYS A 63 19.45 32.51 -10.34
N MET A 64 18.44 31.78 -9.90
CA MET A 64 18.66 30.56 -9.11
C MET A 64 19.27 29.43 -9.94
N LEU A 65 18.81 29.21 -11.16
CA LEU A 65 19.41 28.22 -12.08
C LEU A 65 20.87 28.58 -12.43
N MET A 66 21.18 29.87 -12.62
CA MET A 66 22.57 30.32 -12.88
C MET A 66 23.50 30.01 -11.70
N LYS A 67 23.06 30.21 -10.46
CA LYS A 67 23.84 29.79 -9.27
C LYS A 67 24.06 28.28 -9.22
N TYR A 68 23.07 27.47 -9.61
CA TYR A 68 23.27 26.03 -9.74
C TYR A 68 24.22 25.66 -10.88
N ALA A 69 24.20 26.38 -12.00
CA ALA A 69 25.14 26.19 -13.11
C ALA A 69 26.60 26.56 -12.75
N GLU A 70 26.80 27.50 -11.83
CA GLU A 70 28.10 27.83 -11.23
C GLU A 70 28.55 26.74 -10.24
N LEU A 71 27.64 26.23 -9.43
CA LEU A 71 27.94 25.24 -8.39
C LEU A 71 28.16 23.82 -8.95
N TYR A 72 27.27 23.34 -9.84
CA TYR A 72 27.22 21.94 -10.23
C TYR A 72 28.52 21.36 -10.81
N PRO A 73 29.28 22.10 -11.66
CA PRO A 73 30.58 21.62 -12.17
C PRO A 73 31.65 21.42 -11.09
N THR A 74 31.50 22.08 -9.94
CA THR A 74 32.44 21.96 -8.81
C THR A 74 32.15 20.79 -7.90
N LEU A 75 30.99 20.15 -8.06
CA LEU A 75 30.54 19.07 -7.17
C LEU A 75 31.13 17.73 -7.56
N GLY A 76 31.74 17.06 -6.58
CA GLY A 76 31.90 15.59 -6.56
C GLY A 76 30.61 14.86 -6.14
N LEU A 77 30.75 13.59 -5.75
CA LEU A 77 29.66 12.89 -5.09
C LEU A 77 29.36 13.49 -3.72
N HIS A 78 28.09 13.43 -3.30
CA HIS A 78 27.69 13.94 -1.99
C HIS A 78 28.54 13.34 -0.86
N PRO A 79 29.00 14.13 0.12
CA PRO A 79 29.93 13.69 1.16
C PRO A 79 29.39 12.61 2.11
N SER A 80 28.07 12.46 2.23
CA SER A 80 27.47 11.39 3.04
C SER A 80 27.77 10.00 2.46
N LYS A 81 28.19 9.08 3.33
CA LYS A 81 28.44 7.66 2.98
C LYS A 81 27.25 6.75 3.26
N ARG A 82 26.12 7.32 3.63
CA ARG A 82 24.94 6.52 4.04
C ARG A 82 24.19 5.89 2.86
N SER A 83 24.28 6.47 1.67
CA SER A 83 23.62 5.94 0.47
C SER A 83 24.58 5.11 -0.36
N GLU A 84 24.12 3.93 -0.82
CA GLU A 84 24.83 3.13 -1.82
C GLU A 84 24.81 3.79 -3.22
N THR A 85 23.86 4.70 -3.44
CA THR A 85 23.66 5.43 -4.70
C THR A 85 23.68 6.94 -4.43
N PRO A 86 24.86 7.53 -4.15
CA PRO A 86 24.96 8.96 -3.85
C PRO A 86 24.68 9.81 -5.09
N GLY A 87 23.97 10.93 -4.89
CA GLY A 87 23.86 12.02 -5.86
C GLY A 87 25.03 13.00 -5.75
N LYS A 88 24.86 14.17 -6.34
CA LYS A 88 25.80 15.30 -6.20
C LYS A 88 25.20 16.41 -5.34
N ILE A 89 23.94 16.81 -5.62
CA ILE A 89 23.22 17.82 -4.83
C ILE A 89 22.62 17.18 -3.56
N PHE A 90 22.25 15.92 -3.65
CA PHE A 90 21.65 15.21 -2.53
C PHE A 90 22.43 13.93 -2.18
N TRP A 91 22.29 13.50 -0.94
CA TRP A 91 22.94 12.29 -0.44
C TRP A 91 22.52 11.00 -1.16
N GLN A 92 21.35 11.03 -1.84
CA GLN A 92 20.81 9.93 -2.61
C GLN A 92 20.43 10.41 -4.01
N LEU A 93 20.85 9.70 -5.04
CA LEU A 93 20.62 10.03 -6.46
C LEU A 93 19.13 10.21 -6.79
N LEU A 94 18.22 9.47 -6.15
CA LEU A 94 16.79 9.67 -6.31
C LEU A 94 16.39 11.15 -6.10
N ASN A 95 16.98 11.81 -5.11
CA ASN A 95 16.64 13.21 -4.82
C ASN A 95 17.21 14.18 -5.87
N ASP A 96 18.36 13.84 -6.50
CA ASP A 96 18.85 14.56 -7.68
C ASP A 96 17.88 14.42 -8.87
N CYS A 97 17.31 13.21 -9.06
CA CYS A 97 16.29 12.99 -10.09
C CYS A 97 15.01 13.81 -9.82
N VAL A 98 14.53 13.84 -8.57
CA VAL A 98 13.38 14.68 -8.18
C VAL A 98 13.68 16.17 -8.39
N TRP A 99 14.89 16.61 -8.07
CA TRP A 99 15.33 17.97 -8.30
C TRP A 99 15.30 18.31 -9.81
N LEU A 100 15.89 17.45 -10.65
CA LEU A 100 15.89 17.63 -12.12
C LEU A 100 14.49 17.62 -12.70
N PHE A 101 13.60 16.75 -12.22
CA PHE A 101 12.19 16.69 -12.63
C PHE A 101 11.49 18.05 -12.43
N HIS A 102 11.59 18.63 -11.25
CA HIS A 102 10.95 19.91 -10.95
C HIS A 102 11.62 21.10 -11.67
N THR A 103 12.94 21.05 -11.79
CA THR A 103 13.68 22.13 -12.46
C THR A 103 13.59 22.08 -13.98
N ALA A 104 13.37 20.91 -14.57
CA ALA A 104 13.02 20.81 -15.99
C ALA A 104 11.72 21.55 -16.30
N LEU A 105 10.67 21.38 -15.46
CA LEU A 105 9.42 22.14 -15.60
C LEU A 105 9.65 23.65 -15.42
N ALA A 106 10.43 24.02 -14.42
CA ALA A 106 10.72 25.46 -14.18
C ALA A 106 11.52 26.08 -15.33
N TYR A 107 12.48 25.35 -15.90
CA TYR A 107 13.28 25.77 -17.04
C TYR A 107 12.45 25.91 -18.30
N ASP A 108 11.56 24.95 -18.58
CA ASP A 108 10.60 25.00 -19.67
C ASP A 108 9.72 26.25 -19.58
N CYS A 109 9.18 26.53 -18.39
CA CYS A 109 8.35 27.73 -18.16
C CYS A 109 9.03 29.05 -18.52
N ILE A 110 10.34 29.15 -18.38
CA ILE A 110 11.08 30.39 -18.64
C ILE A 110 11.95 30.34 -19.92
N TYR A 111 11.83 29.22 -20.68
CA TYR A 111 12.74 28.98 -21.83
C TYR A 111 12.78 30.15 -22.80
N ASP A 112 11.65 30.72 -23.17
CA ASP A 112 11.53 31.84 -24.11
C ASP A 112 11.96 33.18 -23.51
N TYR A 113 12.05 33.31 -22.19
CA TYR A 113 12.59 34.48 -21.52
C TYR A 113 14.10 34.55 -21.60
N LEU A 114 14.79 33.42 -21.74
CA LEU A 114 16.24 33.31 -21.73
C LEU A 114 16.84 33.61 -23.11
N ASN A 115 17.97 34.37 -23.13
CA ASN A 115 18.74 34.51 -24.35
C ASN A 115 19.63 33.28 -24.63
N SER A 116 20.17 33.19 -25.86
CA SER A 116 20.96 32.03 -26.30
C SER A 116 22.20 31.75 -25.45
N SER A 117 22.89 32.78 -24.95
CA SER A 117 24.06 32.61 -24.07
C SER A 117 23.66 31.97 -22.72
N GLN A 118 22.55 32.42 -22.15
CA GLN A 118 22.03 31.88 -20.89
C GLN A 118 21.60 30.43 -21.04
N LYS A 119 20.86 30.09 -22.11
CA LYS A 119 20.48 28.69 -22.43
C LYS A 119 21.73 27.82 -22.56
N THR A 120 22.70 28.24 -23.38
CA THR A 120 23.94 27.48 -23.57
C THR A 120 24.69 27.26 -22.23
N ASN A 121 24.73 28.27 -21.37
CA ASN A 121 25.40 28.15 -20.06
C ASN A 121 24.67 27.13 -19.15
N LEU A 122 23.34 27.24 -19.03
CA LEU A 122 22.53 26.32 -18.20
C LEU A 122 22.61 24.90 -18.72
N GLU A 123 22.48 24.69 -20.02
CA GLU A 123 22.53 23.38 -20.63
C GLU A 123 23.92 22.74 -20.51
N LYS A 124 24.99 23.50 -20.74
CA LYS A 124 26.37 22.98 -20.68
C LYS A 124 26.86 22.71 -19.27
N ASN A 125 26.54 23.57 -18.31
CA ASN A 125 27.14 23.52 -16.98
C ASN A 125 26.21 22.88 -15.92
N LEU A 126 24.90 22.67 -16.18
CA LEU A 126 23.95 22.14 -15.24
C LEU A 126 23.19 20.95 -15.79
N PHE A 127 22.31 21.18 -16.78
CA PHE A 127 21.31 20.19 -17.16
C PHE A 127 21.88 18.97 -17.88
N ARG A 128 22.75 19.18 -18.89
CA ARG A 128 23.37 18.08 -19.61
C ARG A 128 24.28 17.24 -18.72
N PRO A 129 25.23 17.83 -17.93
CA PRO A 129 26.07 17.05 -17.03
C PRO A 129 25.25 16.28 -15.96
N MET A 130 24.15 16.86 -15.49
CA MET A 130 23.28 16.16 -14.53
C MET A 130 22.52 15.01 -15.19
N ALA A 131 21.90 15.22 -16.36
CA ALA A 131 21.21 14.19 -17.10
C ALA A 131 22.13 13.04 -17.52
N GLU A 132 23.37 13.35 -17.93
CA GLU A 132 24.39 12.35 -18.24
C GLU A 132 24.86 11.59 -16.99
N PHE A 133 25.06 12.26 -15.86
CA PHE A 133 25.38 11.60 -14.58
C PHE A 133 24.31 10.63 -14.16
N ILE A 134 23.01 11.00 -14.32
CA ILE A 134 21.89 10.13 -13.99
C ILE A 134 21.78 8.96 -14.98
N SER A 135 21.91 9.20 -16.29
CA SER A 135 21.58 8.23 -17.34
C SER A 135 22.72 7.29 -17.75
N ASN A 136 23.97 7.68 -17.52
CA ASN A 136 25.12 6.89 -17.95
C ASN A 136 25.54 5.81 -16.92
N GLY A 137 24.94 5.82 -15.73
CA GLY A 137 25.17 4.81 -14.72
C GLY A 137 26.63 4.77 -14.29
N SER A 138 27.07 5.71 -13.41
CA SER A 138 28.38 5.55 -12.79
C SER A 138 28.37 4.35 -11.83
N PRO A 139 29.51 3.69 -11.57
CA PRO A 139 29.58 2.66 -10.52
C PRO A 139 29.07 3.13 -9.16
N ALA A 140 29.15 4.44 -8.90
CA ALA A 140 28.67 5.05 -7.66
C ALA A 140 27.13 5.18 -7.58
N ASN A 141 26.40 5.23 -8.72
CA ASN A 141 24.94 5.33 -8.73
C ASN A 141 24.21 3.99 -9.01
N ASN A 142 24.99 2.90 -9.09
CA ASN A 142 24.48 1.52 -9.16
C ASN A 142 23.38 1.36 -10.22
N GLU A 143 23.58 1.98 -11.40
CA GLU A 143 22.66 1.90 -12.53
C GLU A 143 21.19 2.23 -12.20
N VAL A 144 20.96 3.18 -11.29
CA VAL A 144 19.59 3.58 -10.85
C VAL A 144 18.68 3.87 -12.04
N PHE A 145 19.22 4.45 -13.10
CA PHE A 145 18.48 4.79 -14.30
C PHE A 145 17.80 3.58 -14.98
N ASN A 146 18.45 2.42 -14.94
CA ASN A 146 17.96 1.19 -15.57
C ASN A 146 17.19 0.28 -14.61
N LYS A 147 17.07 0.63 -13.33
CA LYS A 147 16.34 -0.19 -12.36
C LYS A 147 14.84 -0.18 -12.60
N MET A 148 14.25 -1.37 -12.45
CA MET A 148 12.80 -1.58 -12.53
C MET A 148 12.15 -1.38 -11.16
N HIS A 149 12.10 -0.15 -10.68
CA HIS A 149 11.40 0.30 -9.47
C HIS A 149 11.25 1.84 -9.47
N ASN A 150 10.59 2.40 -8.47
CA ASN A 150 10.27 3.83 -8.42
C ASN A 150 11.48 4.77 -8.63
N HIS A 151 12.69 4.44 -8.18
CA HIS A 151 13.89 5.26 -8.43
C HIS A 151 14.21 5.36 -9.92
N GLY A 152 14.11 4.25 -10.66
CA GLY A 152 14.30 4.25 -12.10
C GLY A 152 13.25 5.09 -12.82
N THR A 153 12.01 5.10 -12.30
CA THR A 153 10.93 5.94 -12.87
C THR A 153 11.25 7.44 -12.73
N TRP A 154 11.67 7.89 -11.54
CA TRP A 154 12.08 9.26 -11.34
C TRP A 154 13.29 9.65 -12.22
N ALA A 155 14.25 8.74 -12.36
CA ALA A 155 15.44 8.95 -13.18
C ALA A 155 15.10 9.10 -14.67
N THR A 156 14.32 8.16 -15.22
CA THR A 156 13.91 8.22 -16.63
C THR A 156 13.01 9.40 -16.93
N ALA A 157 12.04 9.71 -16.06
CA ALA A 157 11.17 10.86 -16.22
C ALA A 157 11.97 12.18 -16.25
N SER A 158 12.85 12.39 -15.27
CA SER A 158 13.63 13.64 -15.17
C SER A 158 14.56 13.86 -16.36
N VAL A 159 15.27 12.81 -16.81
CA VAL A 159 16.16 12.87 -17.97
C VAL A 159 15.39 13.08 -19.26
N GLY A 160 14.23 12.40 -19.42
CA GLY A 160 13.37 12.56 -20.58
C GLY A 160 12.80 13.97 -20.67
N MET A 161 12.29 14.49 -19.55
CA MET A 161 11.73 15.84 -19.49
C MET A 161 12.73 16.90 -19.90
N ILE A 162 13.93 16.90 -19.29
CA ILE A 162 14.96 17.86 -19.66
C ILE A 162 15.47 17.64 -21.09
N GLY A 163 15.48 16.39 -21.58
CA GLY A 163 15.79 16.05 -22.95
C GLY A 163 14.85 16.73 -23.95
N TYR A 164 13.53 16.73 -23.67
CA TYR A 164 12.55 17.43 -24.51
C TYR A 164 12.76 18.95 -24.48
N VAL A 165 12.98 19.55 -23.29
CA VAL A 165 13.20 21.01 -23.19
C VAL A 165 14.43 21.47 -23.98
N MET A 166 15.53 20.68 -23.92
CA MET A 166 16.78 21.00 -24.65
C MET A 166 16.75 20.57 -26.13
N GLY A 167 15.70 19.87 -26.60
CA GLY A 167 15.67 19.25 -27.92
C GLY A 167 16.69 18.13 -28.11
N ASP A 168 17.14 17.50 -27.04
CA ASP A 168 18.16 16.43 -27.05
C ASP A 168 17.52 15.05 -27.26
N LYS A 169 17.44 14.63 -28.52
CA LYS A 169 16.86 13.33 -28.89
C LYS A 169 17.56 12.15 -28.24
N ASN A 170 18.88 12.23 -28.00
CA ASN A 170 19.63 11.14 -27.37
C ASN A 170 19.19 10.91 -25.92
N LEU A 171 18.98 11.99 -25.14
CA LEU A 171 18.47 11.89 -23.77
C LEU A 171 17.03 11.40 -23.74
N VAL A 172 16.18 11.85 -24.67
CA VAL A 172 14.79 11.36 -24.79
C VAL A 172 14.76 9.86 -25.08
N GLU A 173 15.53 9.39 -26.08
CA GLU A 173 15.60 7.96 -26.42
C GLU A 173 16.12 7.10 -25.27
N LYS A 174 17.16 7.60 -24.53
CA LYS A 174 17.62 6.92 -23.32
C LYS A 174 16.52 6.83 -22.26
N ALA A 175 15.79 7.90 -22.07
CA ALA A 175 14.69 7.92 -21.09
C ALA A 175 13.57 6.93 -21.45
N LEU A 176 13.21 6.86 -22.73
CA LEU A 176 12.16 5.95 -23.22
C LEU A 176 12.61 4.49 -23.22
N TYR A 177 13.83 4.20 -23.69
CA TYR A 177 14.25 2.84 -24.06
C TYR A 177 15.46 2.31 -23.26
N GLY A 178 15.89 3.03 -22.21
CA GLY A 178 17.03 2.66 -21.36
C GLY A 178 18.36 3.27 -21.82
N SER A 179 19.37 3.22 -20.97
CA SER A 179 20.69 3.82 -21.24
C SER A 179 21.33 3.33 -22.54
N ASN A 180 21.09 2.06 -22.90
CA ASN A 180 21.56 1.43 -24.14
C ASN A 180 20.57 1.54 -25.30
N LYS A 181 19.38 2.07 -25.09
CA LYS A 181 18.29 2.19 -26.08
C LYS A 181 17.85 0.83 -26.65
N ASP A 182 17.94 -0.23 -25.86
CA ASP A 182 17.67 -1.63 -26.23
C ASP A 182 16.33 -2.18 -25.74
N ASN A 183 15.49 -1.33 -25.15
CA ASN A 183 14.21 -1.66 -24.53
C ASN A 183 14.29 -2.65 -23.35
N LYS A 184 15.47 -2.94 -22.81
CA LYS A 184 15.59 -3.76 -21.60
C LYS A 184 15.35 -2.98 -20.34
N SER A 185 15.39 -1.66 -20.43
CA SER A 185 15.11 -0.70 -19.38
C SER A 185 14.45 0.55 -19.96
N GLY A 186 14.31 1.61 -19.16
CA GLY A 186 13.67 2.84 -19.58
C GLY A 186 12.17 2.88 -19.28
N PHE A 187 11.55 4.01 -19.58
CA PHE A 187 10.18 4.31 -19.20
C PHE A 187 9.15 3.31 -19.78
N ILE A 188 9.30 2.95 -21.04
CA ILE A 188 8.39 1.99 -21.69
C ILE A 188 8.49 0.62 -21.00
N ARG A 189 9.72 0.14 -20.75
CA ARG A 189 9.91 -1.14 -20.07
C ARG A 189 9.35 -1.13 -18.64
N GLN A 190 9.41 0.00 -17.94
CA GLN A 190 8.81 0.13 -16.61
C GLN A 190 7.28 0.02 -16.66
N LEU A 191 6.63 0.56 -17.69
CA LEU A 191 5.19 0.36 -17.92
C LEU A 191 4.86 -1.12 -18.15
N ASP A 192 5.76 -1.87 -18.79
CA ASP A 192 5.55 -3.30 -19.06
C ASP A 192 5.64 -4.17 -17.81
N VAL A 193 6.55 -3.86 -16.88
CA VAL A 193 6.92 -4.79 -15.82
C VAL A 193 6.50 -4.37 -14.41
N LEU A 194 6.27 -3.07 -14.16
CA LEU A 194 5.94 -2.58 -12.81
C LEU A 194 4.44 -2.53 -12.53
N PHE A 195 3.61 -2.62 -13.56
CA PHE A 195 2.16 -2.65 -13.44
C PHE A 195 1.60 -3.98 -13.95
N SER A 196 0.63 -4.49 -13.26
CA SER A 196 -0.18 -5.59 -13.76
C SER A 196 -1.14 -5.13 -14.87
N PRO A 197 -1.80 -6.05 -15.60
CA PRO A 197 -2.86 -5.70 -16.55
C PRO A 197 -4.03 -4.93 -15.92
N ASP A 198 -4.20 -5.03 -14.60
CA ASP A 198 -5.23 -4.33 -13.83
C ASP A 198 -4.75 -2.96 -13.31
N GLY A 199 -3.49 -2.61 -13.55
CA GLY A 199 -2.88 -1.36 -13.07
C GLY A 199 -2.39 -1.42 -11.62
N TYR A 200 -2.30 -2.59 -11.01
CA TYR A 200 -1.67 -2.78 -9.70
C TYR A 200 -0.15 -2.66 -9.84
N TYR A 201 0.47 -1.92 -8.94
CA TYR A 201 1.91 -1.66 -8.93
C TYR A 201 2.62 -2.64 -7.99
N THR A 202 3.65 -3.30 -8.46
CA THR A 202 4.28 -4.43 -7.74
C THR A 202 4.84 -4.07 -6.36
N GLU A 203 5.26 -2.82 -6.10
CA GLU A 203 5.71 -2.38 -4.77
C GLU A 203 4.54 -2.12 -3.79
N GLY A 204 3.30 -2.23 -4.24
CA GLY A 204 2.10 -1.99 -3.45
C GLY A 204 1.56 -0.55 -3.52
N PRO A 205 0.36 -0.30 -2.97
CA PRO A 205 -0.40 0.94 -3.18
C PRO A 205 0.31 2.21 -2.69
N TYR A 206 1.08 2.13 -1.60
CA TYR A 206 1.79 3.28 -1.06
C TYR A 206 2.88 3.79 -2.01
N TYR A 207 3.67 2.85 -2.57
CA TYR A 207 4.71 3.20 -3.55
C TYR A 207 4.13 3.47 -4.92
N GLN A 208 3.00 2.84 -5.28
CA GLN A 208 2.22 3.23 -6.45
C GLN A 208 1.87 4.71 -6.42
N ARG A 209 1.40 5.22 -5.28
CA ARG A 209 1.15 6.65 -5.06
C ARG A 209 2.40 7.49 -5.37
N TYR A 210 3.57 7.09 -4.89
CA TYR A 210 4.80 7.84 -5.10
C TYR A 210 5.30 7.77 -6.56
N ALA A 211 5.22 6.59 -7.16
CA ALA A 211 5.65 6.35 -8.54
C ALA A 211 4.69 6.94 -9.59
N ILE A 212 3.39 6.98 -9.31
CA ILE A 212 2.40 7.45 -10.30
C ILE A 212 2.64 8.91 -10.72
N TRP A 213 3.24 9.73 -9.88
CA TRP A 213 3.53 11.12 -10.19
C TRP A 213 4.49 11.27 -11.37
N PRO A 214 5.74 10.77 -11.32
CA PRO A 214 6.63 10.85 -12.49
C PRO A 214 6.08 10.08 -13.69
N PHE A 215 5.36 8.96 -13.50
CA PHE A 215 4.71 8.26 -14.61
C PHE A 215 3.71 9.15 -15.34
N MET A 216 2.79 9.79 -14.65
CA MET A 216 1.73 10.59 -15.26
C MET A 216 2.26 11.89 -15.88
N VAL A 217 3.17 12.57 -15.19
CA VAL A 217 3.73 13.83 -15.70
C VAL A 217 4.59 13.57 -16.93
N PHE A 218 5.47 12.55 -16.90
CA PHE A 218 6.30 12.26 -18.06
C PHE A 218 5.46 11.70 -19.24
N ALA A 219 4.43 10.89 -18.95
CA ALA A 219 3.49 10.49 -20.00
C ALA A 219 2.78 11.69 -20.64
N GLN A 220 2.40 12.71 -19.85
CA GLN A 220 1.82 13.94 -20.41
C GLN A 220 2.82 14.73 -21.26
N VAL A 221 4.09 14.77 -20.84
CA VAL A 221 5.17 15.39 -21.65
C VAL A 221 5.38 14.62 -22.96
N ILE A 222 5.37 13.29 -22.92
CA ILE A 222 5.44 12.45 -24.14
C ILE A 222 4.25 12.73 -25.05
N GLU A 223 3.03 12.74 -24.52
CA GLU A 223 1.80 13.01 -25.30
C GLU A 223 1.84 14.37 -26.00
N ASN A 224 2.41 15.38 -25.33
CA ASN A 224 2.53 16.73 -25.88
C ASN A 224 3.61 16.84 -27.00
N ASN A 225 4.67 16.01 -26.94
CA ASN A 225 5.82 16.13 -27.85
C ASN A 225 5.92 15.02 -28.91
N GLN A 226 5.42 13.82 -28.57
CA GLN A 226 5.42 12.63 -29.43
C GLN A 226 4.07 11.88 -29.36
N PRO A 227 2.94 12.51 -29.74
CA PRO A 227 1.59 11.93 -29.61
C PRO A 227 1.43 10.62 -30.40
N GLU A 228 2.28 10.36 -31.38
CA GLU A 228 2.32 9.11 -32.15
C GLU A 228 2.63 7.88 -31.28
N LEU A 229 3.27 8.06 -30.12
CA LEU A 229 3.52 6.97 -29.16
C LEU A 229 2.25 6.52 -28.44
N LYS A 230 1.18 7.33 -28.46
CA LYS A 230 -0.13 7.02 -27.84
C LYS A 230 0.00 6.50 -26.42
N ILE A 231 0.82 7.17 -25.61
CA ILE A 231 1.30 6.67 -24.32
C ILE A 231 0.17 6.36 -23.32
N PHE A 232 -0.93 7.12 -23.36
CA PHE A 232 -2.09 6.85 -22.50
C PHE A 232 -2.96 5.69 -22.97
N SER A 233 -2.79 5.23 -24.20
CA SER A 233 -3.40 4.01 -24.73
C SER A 233 -2.48 2.79 -24.65
N TYR A 234 -1.20 3.03 -24.30
CA TYR A 234 -0.20 1.98 -24.22
C TYR A 234 -0.61 0.88 -23.24
N ARG A 235 -0.40 -0.38 -23.65
CA ARG A 235 -0.72 -1.57 -22.85
C ARG A 235 -2.14 -1.52 -22.25
N ASP A 236 -3.13 -1.31 -23.13
CA ASP A 236 -4.55 -1.20 -22.77
C ASP A 236 -4.78 -0.15 -21.67
N SER A 237 -4.18 1.04 -21.86
CA SER A 237 -4.30 2.20 -20.97
C SER A 237 -3.84 1.93 -19.53
N VAL A 238 -2.73 1.22 -19.37
CA VAL A 238 -2.23 0.79 -18.05
C VAL A 238 -2.07 1.93 -17.04
N LEU A 239 -1.64 3.14 -17.45
CA LEU A 239 -1.52 4.30 -16.58
C LEU A 239 -2.87 4.82 -16.07
N LEU A 240 -3.89 4.81 -16.93
CA LEU A 240 -5.25 5.20 -16.54
C LEU A 240 -5.85 4.16 -15.57
N LYS A 241 -5.63 2.87 -15.85
CA LYS A 241 -6.00 1.79 -14.92
C LYS A 241 -5.26 1.93 -13.60
N ALA A 242 -3.96 2.23 -13.61
CA ALA A 242 -3.16 2.40 -12.40
C ALA A 242 -3.69 3.52 -11.49
N THR A 243 -4.17 4.62 -12.07
CA THR A 243 -4.83 5.69 -11.29
C THR A 243 -6.10 5.18 -10.61
N ASN A 244 -6.95 4.44 -11.33
CA ASN A 244 -8.18 3.88 -10.80
C ASN A 244 -7.91 2.84 -9.70
N THR A 245 -6.96 1.95 -9.94
CA THR A 245 -6.55 0.90 -9.00
C THR A 245 -6.00 1.49 -7.72
N LEU A 246 -5.17 2.53 -7.81
CA LEU A 246 -4.65 3.22 -6.63
C LEU A 246 -5.78 3.82 -5.77
N ILE A 247 -6.81 4.39 -6.40
CA ILE A 247 -7.99 4.93 -5.70
C ILE A 247 -8.77 3.80 -5.03
N GLN A 248 -8.97 2.65 -5.69
CA GLN A 248 -9.65 1.48 -5.11
C GLN A 248 -8.85 0.88 -3.92
N CYS A 249 -7.52 1.03 -3.89
CA CYS A 249 -6.66 0.59 -2.80
C CYS A 249 -6.68 1.56 -1.59
N ALA A 250 -7.85 2.09 -1.24
CA ALA A 250 -8.02 3.00 -0.12
C ALA A 250 -9.27 2.68 0.69
N TYR A 251 -9.27 3.04 1.96
CA TYR A 251 -10.43 3.02 2.83
C TYR A 251 -10.64 4.40 3.45
N ASN A 252 -11.84 4.93 3.31
CA ASN A 252 -12.21 6.28 3.80
C ASN A 252 -11.13 7.33 3.43
N GLY A 253 -10.67 7.26 2.18
CA GLY A 253 -9.65 8.14 1.62
C GLY A 253 -8.21 7.85 2.03
N ASN A 254 -7.96 6.91 2.93
CA ASN A 254 -6.61 6.51 3.33
C ASN A 254 -6.16 5.28 2.52
N ILE A 255 -4.95 5.35 1.97
CA ILE A 255 -4.33 4.25 1.22
C ILE A 255 -4.05 3.09 2.19
N PHE A 256 -4.26 1.85 1.76
CA PHE A 256 -3.99 0.66 2.56
C PHE A 256 -2.54 0.60 3.04
N TYR A 257 -2.35 0.13 4.27
CA TYR A 257 -1.04 -0.01 4.91
C TYR A 257 -0.37 -1.33 4.52
N LEU A 258 -0.14 -1.55 3.24
CA LEU A 258 0.53 -2.74 2.75
C LEU A 258 2.00 -2.43 2.44
N ASN A 259 2.89 -3.36 2.78
CA ASN A 259 4.33 -3.20 2.63
C ASN A 259 4.87 -2.02 3.46
N ASP A 260 5.95 -1.37 3.05
CA ASP A 260 6.53 -0.19 3.70
C ASP A 260 5.63 1.06 3.62
N ALA A 261 4.36 0.94 3.95
CA ALA A 261 3.39 2.02 3.86
C ALA A 261 3.36 2.89 5.11
N LEU A 262 3.41 4.20 4.92
CA LEU A 262 3.11 5.22 5.93
C LEU A 262 1.70 5.78 5.71
N LYS A 263 1.13 6.43 6.72
CA LYS A 263 -0.21 7.01 6.63
C LYS A 263 -0.27 8.11 5.56
N LYS A 264 -0.97 7.85 4.47
CA LYS A 264 -1.22 8.77 3.36
C LYS A 264 -2.65 8.60 2.87
N ASN A 265 -3.20 9.65 2.31
CA ASN A 265 -4.54 9.65 1.73
C ASN A 265 -4.49 10.12 0.26
N TYR A 266 -5.61 9.98 -0.46
CA TYR A 266 -5.68 10.35 -1.87
C TYR A 266 -5.73 11.87 -2.13
N LYS A 267 -5.59 12.72 -1.08
CA LYS A 267 -5.44 14.18 -1.22
C LYS A 267 -3.98 14.62 -1.36
N THR A 268 -3.03 13.68 -1.35
CA THR A 268 -1.61 13.99 -1.57
C THR A 268 -1.38 14.49 -2.98
N GLN A 269 -0.37 15.33 -3.15
CA GLN A 269 -0.09 16.01 -4.42
C GLN A 269 0.11 15.01 -5.57
N GLU A 270 0.75 13.88 -5.32
CA GLU A 270 1.02 12.84 -6.32
C GLU A 270 -0.29 12.32 -6.93
N ILE A 271 -1.32 12.13 -6.11
CA ILE A 271 -2.63 11.63 -6.58
C ILE A 271 -3.43 12.76 -7.23
N VAL A 272 -3.25 14.02 -6.81
CA VAL A 272 -3.87 15.18 -7.51
C VAL A 272 -3.34 15.24 -8.96
N TYR A 273 -2.03 15.10 -9.15
CA TYR A 273 -1.44 15.01 -10.50
C TYR A 273 -2.01 13.85 -11.30
N ALA A 274 -2.08 12.67 -10.69
CA ALA A 274 -2.60 11.47 -11.37
C ALA A 274 -4.08 11.63 -11.79
N VAL A 275 -4.92 12.17 -10.91
CA VAL A 275 -6.36 12.38 -11.17
C VAL A 275 -6.57 13.38 -12.29
N ASP A 276 -5.94 14.57 -12.23
CA ASP A 276 -6.12 15.61 -13.22
C ASP A 276 -5.63 15.18 -14.60
N ILE A 277 -4.45 14.56 -14.68
CA ILE A 277 -3.89 14.09 -15.95
C ILE A 277 -4.71 12.91 -16.50
N ALA A 278 -5.12 11.97 -15.66
CA ALA A 278 -5.96 10.84 -16.08
C ALA A 278 -7.31 11.31 -16.60
N TYR A 279 -7.95 12.28 -15.94
CA TYR A 279 -9.22 12.83 -16.39
C TYR A 279 -9.08 13.57 -17.72
N LYS A 280 -8.05 14.41 -17.90
CA LYS A 280 -7.76 15.10 -19.19
C LYS A 280 -7.68 14.10 -20.35
N ASN A 281 -6.98 12.96 -20.14
CA ASN A 281 -6.74 11.96 -21.18
C ASN A 281 -7.87 10.93 -21.33
N ASN A 282 -8.80 10.85 -20.37
CA ASN A 282 -10.03 10.05 -20.45
C ASN A 282 -11.21 10.72 -19.73
N PRO A 283 -11.82 11.76 -20.33
CA PRO A 283 -12.93 12.51 -19.72
C PRO A 283 -14.22 11.68 -19.51
N LYS A 284 -14.30 10.49 -20.11
CA LYS A 284 -15.41 9.56 -19.89
C LYS A 284 -15.38 8.95 -18.49
N ASN A 285 -14.22 8.97 -17.84
CA ASN A 285 -14.03 8.46 -16.49
C ASN A 285 -14.45 9.51 -15.45
N THR A 286 -15.75 9.75 -15.36
CA THR A 286 -16.31 10.86 -14.58
C THR A 286 -16.23 10.68 -13.06
N PHE A 287 -15.99 9.46 -12.54
CA PHE A 287 -15.79 9.26 -11.11
C PHE A 287 -14.52 9.96 -10.60
N LEU A 288 -13.54 10.25 -11.46
CA LEU A 288 -12.36 11.04 -11.08
C LEU A 288 -12.74 12.47 -10.67
N LEU A 289 -13.87 12.99 -11.14
CA LEU A 289 -14.38 14.29 -10.69
C LEU A 289 -14.83 14.26 -9.24
N ASP A 290 -15.42 13.17 -8.76
CA ASP A 290 -15.75 13.02 -7.34
C ASP A 290 -14.48 13.04 -6.46
N ILE A 291 -13.42 12.35 -6.89
CA ILE A 291 -12.13 12.40 -6.20
C ILE A 291 -11.55 13.82 -6.21
N ALA A 292 -11.53 14.48 -7.36
CA ALA A 292 -11.05 15.86 -7.49
C ALA A 292 -11.85 16.84 -6.59
N GLN A 293 -13.17 16.67 -6.49
CA GLN A 293 -14.03 17.43 -5.60
C GLN A 293 -13.64 17.23 -4.13
N GLN A 294 -13.32 15.99 -3.73
CA GLN A 294 -12.89 15.67 -2.37
C GLN A 294 -11.47 16.18 -2.08
N GLN A 295 -10.57 16.18 -3.08
CA GLN A 295 -9.22 16.73 -2.98
C GLN A 295 -9.22 18.25 -2.78
N LYS A 296 -10.17 18.97 -3.38
CA LYS A 296 -10.28 20.43 -3.36
C LYS A 296 -8.99 21.15 -3.81
N SER A 297 -8.22 20.48 -4.66
CA SER A 297 -6.93 20.93 -5.17
C SER A 297 -6.78 20.43 -6.61
N PHE A 298 -6.15 21.24 -7.46
CA PHE A 298 -5.90 20.95 -8.87
C PHE A 298 -4.47 21.33 -9.21
N ILE A 299 -3.87 20.62 -10.15
CA ILE A 299 -2.59 21.07 -10.70
C ILE A 299 -2.80 22.34 -11.54
N VAL A 300 -1.83 23.24 -11.49
CA VAL A 300 -1.89 24.48 -12.27
C VAL A 300 -1.34 24.21 -13.66
N SER A 301 -2.16 23.56 -14.48
CA SER A 301 -1.87 23.16 -15.86
C SER A 301 -3.18 22.98 -16.64
N ASP A 302 -3.10 22.69 -17.95
CA ASP A 302 -4.25 22.37 -18.77
C ASP A 302 -5.09 21.20 -18.20
N ALA A 303 -4.44 20.21 -17.60
CA ALA A 303 -5.14 19.07 -17.03
C ALA A 303 -5.99 19.51 -15.81
N GLY A 304 -5.43 20.27 -14.90
CA GLY A 304 -6.20 20.77 -13.74
C GLY A 304 -7.29 21.77 -14.15
N ILE A 305 -7.06 22.58 -15.18
CA ILE A 305 -8.09 23.46 -15.76
C ILE A 305 -9.25 22.64 -16.34
N ALA A 306 -8.94 21.56 -17.09
CA ALA A 306 -9.95 20.65 -17.65
C ALA A 306 -10.81 20.03 -16.54
N THR A 307 -10.17 19.46 -15.49
CA THR A 307 -10.86 18.88 -14.33
C THR A 307 -11.74 19.92 -13.62
N ALA A 308 -11.17 21.08 -13.29
CA ALA A 308 -11.89 22.14 -12.56
C ALA A 308 -13.09 22.70 -13.35
N LYS A 309 -12.98 22.87 -14.66
CA LYS A 309 -14.10 23.26 -15.52
C LYS A 309 -15.18 22.20 -15.53
N SER A 310 -14.80 20.94 -15.71
CA SER A 310 -15.72 19.81 -15.78
C SER A 310 -16.54 19.60 -14.52
N LEU A 311 -15.99 19.86 -13.34
CA LEU A 311 -16.72 19.82 -12.06
C LEU A 311 -17.97 20.70 -12.01
N ASN A 312 -18.00 21.80 -12.80
CA ASN A 312 -19.11 22.73 -12.82
C ASN A 312 -20.17 22.41 -13.90
N ILE A 313 -19.82 21.59 -14.89
CA ILE A 313 -20.66 21.37 -16.07
C ILE A 313 -21.01 19.92 -16.35
N VAL A 314 -20.21 18.98 -15.85
CA VAL A 314 -20.42 17.54 -16.06
C VAL A 314 -21.16 16.96 -14.87
N LYS A 315 -22.29 16.29 -15.13
CA LYS A 315 -22.95 15.48 -14.11
C LYS A 315 -22.12 14.22 -13.90
N TYR A 316 -21.71 13.94 -12.68
CA TYR A 316 -20.98 12.74 -12.30
C TYR A 316 -21.63 12.05 -11.10
N GLU A 317 -21.43 10.74 -11.02
CA GLU A 317 -21.88 9.96 -9.89
C GLU A 317 -20.73 9.85 -8.86
N PRO A 318 -21.04 9.79 -7.55
CA PRO A 318 -20.03 9.53 -6.54
C PRO A 318 -19.27 8.23 -6.82
N LEU A 319 -17.98 8.22 -6.52
CA LEU A 319 -17.16 7.01 -6.63
C LEU A 319 -17.79 5.88 -5.81
N GLN A 320 -18.07 4.78 -6.47
CA GLN A 320 -18.49 3.55 -5.82
C GLN A 320 -17.28 2.63 -5.64
N PHE A 321 -16.89 2.42 -4.40
CA PHE A 321 -15.95 1.37 -4.07
C PHE A 321 -16.63 0.01 -4.22
N HIS A 322 -15.96 -0.94 -4.84
CA HIS A 322 -16.50 -2.29 -5.08
C HIS A 322 -15.45 -3.36 -4.76
N SER A 323 -15.90 -4.58 -4.60
CA SER A 323 -15.02 -5.73 -4.44
C SER A 323 -14.31 -6.02 -5.75
N VAL A 324 -13.01 -6.29 -5.65
CA VAL A 324 -12.16 -6.50 -6.82
C VAL A 324 -10.97 -7.40 -6.46
N LEU A 325 -10.55 -8.22 -7.42
CA LEU A 325 -9.28 -8.92 -7.39
C LEU A 325 -8.30 -8.17 -8.30
N LEU A 326 -7.25 -7.63 -7.72
CA LEU A 326 -6.19 -6.93 -8.44
C LEU A 326 -5.01 -7.87 -8.59
N ARG A 327 -4.80 -8.40 -9.80
CA ARG A 327 -3.68 -9.29 -10.11
C ARG A 327 -2.36 -8.55 -9.98
N ASP A 328 -1.31 -9.26 -9.59
CA ASP A 328 0.05 -8.76 -9.50
C ASP A 328 0.94 -9.37 -10.59
N GLY A 329 2.12 -8.77 -10.78
CA GLY A 329 3.06 -9.14 -11.82
C GLY A 329 2.73 -8.56 -13.20
N ALA A 330 3.73 -8.54 -14.06
CA ALA A 330 3.64 -7.94 -15.40
C ALA A 330 2.52 -8.55 -16.27
N ASN A 331 2.27 -9.85 -16.13
CA ASN A 331 1.24 -10.58 -16.85
C ASN A 331 -0.03 -10.80 -16.01
N GLY A 332 -0.02 -10.41 -14.73
CA GLY A 332 -1.10 -10.68 -13.78
C GLY A 332 -1.10 -12.12 -13.27
N ASP A 333 0.04 -12.77 -13.23
CA ASP A 333 0.27 -14.18 -12.88
C ASP A 333 1.15 -14.37 -11.64
N GLU A 334 1.45 -13.28 -10.91
CA GLU A 334 2.24 -13.30 -9.67
C GLU A 334 1.37 -13.09 -8.43
N GLY A 335 0.22 -13.77 -8.38
CA GLY A 335 -0.75 -13.65 -7.29
C GLY A 335 -1.65 -12.43 -7.44
N ALA A 336 -2.29 -12.01 -6.32
CA ALA A 336 -3.23 -10.90 -6.34
C ALA A 336 -3.47 -10.28 -4.97
N LEU A 337 -4.00 -9.05 -4.98
CA LEU A 337 -4.64 -8.41 -3.84
C LEU A 337 -6.16 -8.53 -3.99
N GLY A 338 -6.80 -9.30 -3.12
CA GLY A 338 -8.26 -9.34 -2.99
C GLY A 338 -8.75 -8.17 -2.14
N ILE A 339 -9.77 -7.46 -2.60
CA ILE A 339 -10.47 -6.42 -1.84
C ILE A 339 -11.93 -6.77 -1.83
N ILE A 340 -12.50 -7.04 -0.66
CA ILE A 340 -13.94 -7.31 -0.47
C ILE A 340 -14.58 -6.09 0.19
N ARG A 341 -15.69 -5.65 -0.38
CA ARG A 341 -16.51 -4.54 0.13
C ARG A 341 -17.92 -5.03 0.41
N ALA A 342 -18.40 -4.84 1.63
CA ALA A 342 -19.69 -5.37 2.06
C ALA A 342 -20.44 -4.37 2.93
N GLY A 343 -21.76 -4.53 3.05
CA GLY A 343 -22.63 -3.67 3.81
C GLY A 343 -22.99 -2.37 3.10
N LYS A 344 -23.37 -1.36 3.88
CA LYS A 344 -23.86 -0.10 3.35
C LYS A 344 -22.79 0.65 2.56
N LYS A 345 -23.13 1.06 1.34
CA LYS A 345 -22.22 1.76 0.40
C LYS A 345 -21.97 3.22 0.81
N ASP A 346 -21.33 3.42 1.95
CA ASP A 346 -20.91 4.73 2.44
C ASP A 346 -19.52 4.62 3.12
N LYS A 347 -19.10 5.68 3.82
CA LYS A 347 -17.80 5.71 4.52
C LYS A 347 -17.66 4.67 5.65
N THR A 348 -18.75 4.02 6.04
CA THR A 348 -18.78 2.97 7.08
C THR A 348 -18.79 1.57 6.50
N GLN A 349 -18.79 1.42 5.16
CA GLN A 349 -18.76 0.14 4.46
C GLN A 349 -17.59 -0.72 4.97
N MET A 350 -17.87 -1.97 5.29
CA MET A 350 -16.81 -2.93 5.59
C MET A 350 -15.90 -3.11 4.38
N CYS A 351 -14.60 -3.18 4.62
CA CYS A 351 -13.60 -3.51 3.63
C CYS A 351 -12.61 -4.52 4.21
N LEU A 352 -12.37 -5.60 3.49
CA LEU A 352 -11.37 -6.60 3.85
C LEU A 352 -10.38 -6.73 2.70
N THR A 353 -9.08 -6.72 3.03
CA THR A 353 -8.01 -7.03 2.08
C THR A 353 -7.47 -8.42 2.32
N PHE A 354 -7.16 -9.13 1.24
CA PHE A 354 -6.53 -10.45 1.25
C PHE A 354 -5.26 -10.39 0.40
N LYS A 355 -4.09 -10.51 1.02
CA LYS A 355 -2.80 -10.33 0.34
C LYS A 355 -2.20 -11.66 -0.09
N ALA A 356 -2.23 -11.92 -1.39
CA ALA A 356 -1.58 -13.05 -2.05
C ALA A 356 -0.60 -12.60 -3.13
N THR A 357 -0.12 -11.36 -3.08
CA THR A 357 0.76 -10.74 -4.07
C THR A 357 2.18 -11.31 -4.03
N SER A 358 3.00 -10.92 -5.01
CA SER A 358 4.47 -11.06 -4.97
C SER A 358 5.06 -10.41 -3.71
N HIS A 359 6.38 -10.45 -3.53
CA HIS A 359 7.00 -9.86 -2.34
C HIS A 359 6.85 -8.34 -2.25
N GLY A 360 6.83 -7.62 -3.38
CA GLY A 360 6.77 -6.15 -3.39
C GLY A 360 8.15 -5.50 -3.49
N LEU A 361 9.08 -6.15 -4.15
CA LEU A 361 10.48 -5.72 -4.33
C LEU A 361 11.17 -5.44 -2.97
N SER A 362 11.95 -4.35 -2.90
CA SER A 362 12.69 -3.98 -1.68
C SER A 362 11.80 -3.43 -0.55
N HIS A 363 10.53 -3.19 -0.81
CA HIS A 363 9.58 -2.64 0.15
C HIS A 363 8.59 -3.68 0.70
N GLY A 364 8.69 -4.92 0.22
CA GLY A 364 7.82 -6.01 0.60
C GLY A 364 8.04 -6.52 2.02
N HIS A 365 6.98 -7.12 2.58
CA HIS A 365 6.99 -7.78 3.87
C HIS A 365 6.82 -9.29 3.71
N TYR A 366 7.18 -10.05 4.75
CA TYR A 366 6.99 -11.50 4.81
C TYR A 366 5.60 -11.84 5.35
N ASP A 367 4.56 -11.50 4.60
CA ASP A 367 3.17 -11.42 5.06
C ASP A 367 2.19 -12.19 4.16
N LYS A 368 2.64 -13.34 3.64
CA LYS A 368 1.84 -14.18 2.74
C LYS A 368 0.51 -14.56 3.37
N LEU A 369 -0.57 -14.43 2.59
CA LEU A 369 -1.96 -14.69 2.99
C LEU A 369 -2.45 -13.84 4.17
N SER A 370 -1.86 -12.67 4.43
CA SER A 370 -2.36 -11.76 5.46
C SER A 370 -3.68 -11.08 5.06
N ILE A 371 -4.45 -10.70 6.07
CA ILE A 371 -5.67 -9.90 5.89
C ILE A 371 -5.58 -8.60 6.69
N SER A 372 -6.32 -7.59 6.22
CA SER A 372 -6.66 -6.42 7.03
C SER A 372 -8.15 -6.15 6.93
N MET A 373 -8.75 -5.66 7.99
CA MET A 373 -10.17 -5.34 8.04
C MET A 373 -10.39 -3.89 8.46
N TYR A 374 -11.28 -3.26 7.75
CA TYR A 374 -11.74 -1.89 7.98
C TYR A 374 -13.25 -1.90 8.06
N ASP A 375 -13.84 -1.18 9.01
CA ASP A 375 -15.29 -1.14 9.20
C ASP A 375 -15.71 0.07 10.03
N GLY A 376 -16.94 0.54 9.85
CA GLY A 376 -17.46 1.66 10.62
C GLY A 376 -16.69 2.98 10.44
N GLY A 377 -15.89 3.10 9.38
CA GLY A 377 -15.00 4.25 9.15
C GLY A 377 -13.62 4.11 9.79
N ASN A 378 -13.34 3.01 10.51
CA ASN A 378 -12.14 2.76 11.28
C ASN A 378 -11.28 1.62 10.69
N PHE A 379 -10.04 1.54 11.18
CA PHE A 379 -9.14 0.41 10.98
C PHE A 379 -9.41 -0.58 12.12
N VAL A 380 -9.79 -1.80 11.82
CA VAL A 380 -10.24 -2.81 12.80
C VAL A 380 -9.18 -3.86 13.05
N LEU A 381 -8.79 -4.62 12.01
CA LEU A 381 -7.61 -5.49 12.03
C LEU A 381 -6.57 -4.88 11.09
N THR A 382 -5.43 -4.49 11.63
CA THR A 382 -4.48 -3.65 10.91
C THR A 382 -3.26 -4.40 10.41
N ASP A 383 -2.70 -3.93 9.29
CA ASP A 383 -1.31 -4.12 8.95
C ASP A 383 -0.48 -3.02 9.61
N TYR A 384 0.74 -3.35 10.04
CA TYR A 384 1.62 -2.37 10.65
C TYR A 384 2.10 -1.32 9.63
N GLY A 385 2.28 -1.71 8.38
CA GLY A 385 2.96 -0.88 7.40
C GLY A 385 4.43 -0.67 7.76
N ALA A 386 4.99 0.49 7.43
CA ALA A 386 6.38 0.82 7.78
C ALA A 386 6.51 1.36 9.20
N VAL A 387 7.66 1.10 9.80
CA VAL A 387 8.12 1.82 10.98
C VAL A 387 8.44 3.27 10.63
N ARG A 388 8.19 4.19 11.54
CA ARG A 388 8.56 5.60 11.38
C ARG A 388 9.23 6.12 12.66
N PHE A 389 10.02 7.18 12.50
CA PHE A 389 10.57 7.90 13.64
C PHE A 389 9.46 8.72 14.30
N LEU A 390 8.98 8.26 15.46
CA LEU A 390 7.82 8.88 16.14
C LEU A 390 8.13 10.28 16.69
N ASN A 391 9.41 10.55 17.01
CA ASN A 391 9.84 11.81 17.61
C ASN A 391 10.44 12.81 16.62
N ILE A 392 10.58 12.46 15.34
CA ILE A 392 11.26 13.28 14.33
C ILE A 392 10.39 13.38 13.09
N GLU A 393 9.47 14.36 13.10
CA GLU A 393 8.52 14.58 12.00
C GLU A 393 9.16 14.75 10.60
N PRO A 394 10.26 15.47 10.41
CA PRO A 394 10.86 15.61 9.07
C PRO A 394 11.44 14.31 8.51
N LYS A 395 11.73 13.33 9.35
CA LYS A 395 12.27 12.03 8.92
C LYS A 395 11.14 11.03 8.73
N SER A 396 11.00 10.53 7.52
CA SER A 396 10.23 9.32 7.26
C SER A 396 10.95 8.11 7.85
N GLY A 397 10.21 7.04 8.12
CA GLY A 397 10.76 5.79 8.63
C GLY A 397 11.12 4.82 7.48
N GLY A 398 10.51 3.64 7.50
CA GLY A 398 10.80 2.56 6.56
C GLY A 398 12.21 2.04 6.75
N ASN A 399 12.91 1.75 5.67
CA ASN A 399 14.25 1.17 5.68
C ASN A 399 15.33 1.98 6.44
N TYR A 400 15.04 3.23 6.82
CA TYR A 400 15.96 4.02 7.65
C TYR A 400 15.88 3.70 9.14
N ALA A 401 14.80 3.07 9.59
CA ALA A 401 14.63 2.61 10.96
C ALA A 401 14.98 1.11 11.04
N LYS A 402 15.82 0.72 11.99
CA LYS A 402 16.24 -0.69 12.16
C LYS A 402 15.04 -1.62 12.41
N GLU A 403 14.07 -1.11 13.13
CA GLU A 403 12.85 -1.82 13.50
C GLU A 403 11.96 -2.12 12.28
N ASN A 404 12.16 -1.45 11.14
CA ASN A 404 11.47 -1.81 9.92
C ASN A 404 11.79 -3.25 9.49
N HIS A 405 13.06 -3.62 9.57
CA HIS A 405 13.51 -4.98 9.24
C HIS A 405 13.28 -5.97 10.39
N SER A 406 13.51 -5.54 11.64
CA SER A 406 13.41 -6.45 12.79
C SER A 406 11.99 -6.63 13.33
N TRP A 407 11.04 -5.79 12.92
CA TRP A 407 9.62 -5.85 13.29
C TRP A 407 8.69 -5.79 12.07
N ALA A 408 8.53 -4.62 11.44
CA ALA A 408 7.44 -4.38 10.49
C ALA A 408 7.41 -5.35 9.29
N ALA A 409 8.57 -5.74 8.78
CA ALA A 409 8.66 -6.69 7.68
C ALA A 409 8.49 -8.16 8.11
N GLN A 410 8.50 -8.48 9.41
CA GLN A 410 8.48 -9.85 9.90
C GLN A 410 7.06 -10.43 9.88
N THR A 411 6.93 -11.73 9.60
CA THR A 411 5.60 -12.39 9.46
C THR A 411 4.73 -12.22 10.70
N ILE A 412 5.32 -12.29 11.89
CA ILE A 412 4.57 -12.15 13.15
C ILE A 412 3.95 -10.76 13.34
N ALA A 413 4.37 -9.74 12.57
CA ALA A 413 3.79 -8.40 12.61
C ALA A 413 2.49 -8.26 11.80
N HIS A 414 2.00 -9.34 11.19
CA HIS A 414 0.85 -9.35 10.29
C HIS A 414 -0.21 -10.35 10.72
N ASN A 415 -1.46 -10.14 10.28
CA ASN A 415 -2.58 -11.05 10.55
C ASN A 415 -2.49 -12.30 9.66
N THR A 416 -1.45 -13.11 9.87
CA THR A 416 -1.18 -14.37 9.17
C THR A 416 -0.47 -15.36 10.10
N VAL A 417 -0.38 -16.64 9.71
CA VAL A 417 0.25 -17.66 10.55
C VAL A 417 1.77 -17.64 10.40
N THR A 418 2.44 -17.67 11.55
CA THR A 418 3.89 -17.88 11.66
C THR A 418 4.18 -19.30 12.13
N VAL A 419 5.20 -19.94 11.56
CA VAL A 419 5.61 -21.32 11.89
C VAL A 419 6.96 -21.28 12.62
N ASP A 420 7.03 -21.93 13.79
CA ASP A 420 8.25 -22.09 14.61
C ASP A 420 8.99 -20.76 14.86
N GLU A 421 8.24 -19.68 15.14
CA GLU A 421 8.76 -18.35 15.39
C GLU A 421 9.69 -17.84 14.28
N THR A 422 9.41 -18.23 13.02
CA THR A 422 10.25 -17.92 11.86
C THR A 422 9.44 -17.18 10.81
N SER A 423 9.99 -16.14 10.22
CA SER A 423 9.33 -15.43 9.12
C SER A 423 9.29 -16.24 7.83
N ASN A 424 8.29 -15.98 6.98
CA ASN A 424 8.20 -16.55 5.65
C ASN A 424 9.57 -16.46 4.94
N PHE A 425 9.98 -17.53 4.26
CA PHE A 425 11.26 -17.61 3.54
C PHE A 425 12.50 -17.34 4.43
N ASN A 426 12.41 -17.60 5.73
CA ASN A 426 13.43 -17.27 6.74
C ASN A 426 13.88 -15.80 6.70
N GLY A 427 13.00 -14.88 6.33
CA GLY A 427 13.32 -13.45 6.20
C GLY A 427 14.32 -13.15 5.07
N ASN A 428 14.41 -14.00 4.05
CA ASN A 428 15.33 -13.84 2.93
C ASN A 428 14.62 -13.21 1.73
N ILE A 429 14.90 -11.94 1.47
CA ILE A 429 14.29 -11.18 0.37
C ILE A 429 14.57 -11.79 -1.01
N LYS A 430 15.76 -12.36 -1.24
CA LYS A 430 16.11 -12.96 -2.54
C LYS A 430 15.26 -14.20 -2.83
N VAL A 431 14.95 -14.98 -1.79
CA VAL A 431 14.06 -16.14 -1.92
C VAL A 431 12.61 -15.68 -2.04
N SER A 432 12.16 -14.79 -1.15
CA SER A 432 10.78 -14.29 -1.15
C SER A 432 10.39 -13.62 -2.47
N SER A 433 11.33 -12.92 -3.13
CA SER A 433 11.09 -12.24 -4.42
C SER A 433 10.90 -13.20 -5.61
N LEU A 434 11.16 -14.51 -5.42
CA LEU A 434 10.91 -15.54 -6.44
C LEU A 434 9.55 -16.21 -6.28
N HIS A 435 8.78 -15.84 -5.27
CA HIS A 435 7.53 -16.51 -4.92
C HIS A 435 6.39 -15.53 -4.65
N HIS A 436 5.20 -15.96 -5.00
CA HIS A 436 3.91 -15.35 -4.68
C HIS A 436 2.99 -16.41 -4.10
N SER A 437 1.92 -16.00 -3.44
CA SER A 437 0.83 -16.91 -3.09
C SER A 437 -0.13 -17.02 -4.26
N ASP A 438 -0.80 -18.16 -4.40
CA ASP A 438 -1.75 -18.40 -5.49
C ASP A 438 -3.18 -18.17 -5.03
N ILE A 439 -3.99 -17.47 -5.83
CA ILE A 439 -5.44 -17.45 -5.65
C ILE A 439 -6.01 -18.73 -6.24
N GLN A 440 -6.70 -19.49 -5.41
CA GLN A 440 -7.33 -20.75 -5.79
C GLN A 440 -8.71 -20.52 -6.42
N TYR A 441 -9.53 -19.71 -5.76
CA TYR A 441 -10.80 -19.23 -6.29
C TYR A 441 -11.26 -17.97 -5.55
N TYR A 442 -12.17 -17.26 -6.16
CA TYR A 442 -12.89 -16.14 -5.54
C TYR A 442 -14.27 -15.99 -6.19
N ASP A 443 -15.20 -15.41 -5.44
CA ASP A 443 -16.49 -14.96 -5.95
C ASP A 443 -16.92 -13.71 -5.17
N PHE A 444 -17.06 -12.61 -5.90
CA PHE A 444 -17.52 -11.31 -5.38
C PHE A 444 -18.85 -10.88 -6.02
N SER A 445 -19.52 -11.79 -6.72
CA SER A 445 -20.75 -11.49 -7.47
C SER A 445 -22.01 -11.51 -6.61
N SER A 446 -22.00 -12.24 -5.49
CA SER A 446 -23.13 -12.37 -4.60
C SER A 446 -23.17 -11.27 -3.53
N ASN A 447 -24.37 -10.75 -3.24
CA ASN A 447 -24.56 -9.82 -2.12
C ASN A 447 -24.66 -10.56 -0.77
N GLN A 448 -24.92 -11.86 -0.77
CA GLN A 448 -25.07 -12.65 0.47
C GLN A 448 -23.72 -13.16 0.98
N ILE A 449 -22.84 -13.56 0.09
CA ILE A 449 -21.51 -14.06 0.40
C ILE A 449 -20.52 -13.62 -0.66
N GLN A 450 -19.40 -13.09 -0.21
CA GLN A 450 -18.23 -12.85 -1.03
C GLN A 450 -17.08 -13.64 -0.44
N ILE A 451 -16.35 -14.38 -1.25
CA ILE A 451 -15.36 -15.35 -0.78
C ILE A 451 -14.09 -15.27 -1.61
N ILE A 452 -12.95 -15.52 -0.94
CA ILE A 452 -11.65 -15.66 -1.57
C ILE A 452 -10.86 -16.76 -0.89
N SER A 453 -10.17 -17.59 -1.67
CA SER A 453 -9.26 -18.63 -1.19
C SER A 453 -7.92 -18.50 -1.88
N GLY A 454 -6.84 -18.64 -1.11
CA GLY A 454 -5.49 -18.65 -1.61
C GLY A 454 -4.60 -19.63 -0.86
N CYS A 455 -3.47 -20.00 -1.47
CA CYS A 455 -2.51 -20.91 -0.87
C CYS A 455 -1.07 -20.40 -1.01
N GLU A 456 -0.23 -20.88 -0.09
CA GLU A 456 1.22 -20.63 -0.08
C GLU A 456 1.95 -21.92 0.30
N ASN A 457 2.81 -22.40 -0.57
CA ASN A 457 3.50 -23.69 -0.40
C ASN A 457 5.00 -23.56 -0.29
N ASN A 458 5.55 -22.34 -0.39
CA ASN A 458 6.98 -22.08 -0.46
C ASN A 458 7.52 -21.30 0.75
N ALA A 459 6.62 -20.65 1.52
CA ALA A 459 6.99 -19.77 2.63
C ALA A 459 7.74 -20.49 3.75
N TYR A 460 7.44 -21.78 3.97
CA TYR A 460 8.08 -22.64 4.95
C TYR A 460 8.35 -24.03 4.35
N LYS A 461 9.48 -24.61 4.70
CA LYS A 461 9.86 -25.91 4.17
C LYS A 461 8.88 -27.01 4.58
N ASN A 462 8.29 -27.72 3.62
CA ASN A 462 7.33 -28.80 3.81
C ASN A 462 6.03 -28.39 4.56
N VAL A 463 5.69 -27.12 4.56
CA VAL A 463 4.45 -26.62 5.12
C VAL A 463 3.58 -26.05 4.01
N LYS A 464 2.35 -26.51 3.92
CA LYS A 464 1.32 -25.99 3.02
C LYS A 464 0.36 -25.12 3.82
N MET A 465 0.11 -23.94 3.34
CA MET A 465 -0.79 -22.96 3.93
C MET A 465 -1.94 -22.71 2.96
N GLN A 466 -3.17 -22.74 3.43
CA GLN A 466 -4.35 -22.40 2.66
C GLN A 466 -5.28 -21.55 3.52
N ARG A 467 -5.67 -20.40 3.02
CA ARG A 467 -6.61 -19.51 3.73
C ARG A 467 -7.81 -19.22 2.86
N THR A 468 -9.00 -19.43 3.42
CA THR A 468 -10.28 -19.09 2.80
C THR A 468 -10.98 -18.08 3.68
N VAL A 469 -11.36 -16.93 3.13
CA VAL A 469 -12.06 -15.87 3.85
C VAL A 469 -13.38 -15.58 3.14
N ALA A 470 -14.48 -15.63 3.89
CA ALA A 470 -15.81 -15.31 3.41
C ALA A 470 -16.39 -14.13 4.21
N VAL A 471 -16.93 -13.15 3.52
CA VAL A 471 -17.73 -12.05 4.10
C VAL A 471 -19.19 -12.33 3.83
N ILE A 472 -19.98 -12.42 4.89
CA ILE A 472 -21.38 -12.81 4.86
C ILE A 472 -22.26 -11.61 5.21
N GLU A 473 -23.21 -11.29 4.33
CA GLU A 473 -24.32 -10.37 4.61
C GLU A 473 -25.60 -11.17 4.81
N ASN A 474 -26.15 -11.14 6.00
CA ASN A 474 -27.41 -11.79 6.33
C ASN A 474 -28.19 -10.96 7.35
N LYS A 475 -29.51 -10.90 7.22
CA LYS A 475 -30.42 -10.14 8.10
C LYS A 475 -30.33 -10.49 9.59
N THR A 476 -29.81 -11.66 9.92
CA THR A 476 -29.58 -12.11 11.30
C THR A 476 -28.47 -11.32 11.98
N PHE A 477 -27.50 -10.78 11.23
CA PHE A 477 -26.40 -9.99 11.74
C PHE A 477 -26.62 -8.51 11.48
N SER A 478 -26.30 -7.66 12.46
CA SER A 478 -26.43 -6.20 12.32
C SER A 478 -25.50 -5.62 11.24
N TYR A 479 -24.37 -6.27 11.02
CA TYR A 479 -23.34 -5.90 10.03
C TYR A 479 -22.80 -7.17 9.36
N PRO A 480 -22.09 -7.04 8.23
CA PRO A 480 -21.43 -8.20 7.62
C PRO A 480 -20.44 -8.86 8.59
N ILE A 481 -20.42 -10.19 8.61
CA ILE A 481 -19.46 -10.96 9.39
C ILE A 481 -18.37 -11.54 8.50
N VAL A 482 -17.21 -11.83 9.07
CA VAL A 482 -16.09 -12.46 8.37
C VAL A 482 -15.88 -13.85 8.93
N ILE A 483 -15.89 -14.88 8.08
CA ILE A 483 -15.50 -16.25 8.41
C ILE A 483 -14.12 -16.49 7.80
N ASP A 484 -13.17 -16.86 8.63
CA ASP A 484 -11.77 -17.11 8.26
C ASP A 484 -11.40 -18.56 8.59
N ILE A 485 -10.98 -19.30 7.57
CA ILE A 485 -10.55 -20.71 7.66
C ILE A 485 -9.10 -20.75 7.20
N PHE A 486 -8.14 -20.98 8.11
CA PHE A 486 -6.73 -21.01 7.79
C PHE A 486 -6.13 -22.39 8.12
N ARG A 487 -5.87 -23.15 7.07
CA ARG A 487 -5.37 -24.54 7.13
C ARG A 487 -3.87 -24.56 6.99
N ILE A 488 -3.20 -25.27 7.89
CA ILE A 488 -1.75 -25.54 7.87
C ILE A 488 -1.55 -27.05 7.89
N ILE A 489 -0.79 -27.55 6.93
CA ILE A 489 -0.49 -28.98 6.77
C ILE A 489 1.02 -29.16 6.60
N SER A 490 1.60 -30.07 7.39
CA SER A 490 3.01 -30.46 7.29
C SER A 490 3.20 -31.93 7.63
N ASP A 491 4.32 -32.48 7.19
CA ASP A 491 4.76 -33.85 7.55
C ASP A 491 5.47 -33.89 8.92
N SER A 492 5.97 -32.74 9.40
CA SER A 492 6.61 -32.55 10.71
C SER A 492 5.74 -31.78 11.67
N THR A 493 6.08 -31.85 12.95
CA THR A 493 5.38 -31.10 14.00
C THR A 493 5.95 -29.69 14.10
N HIS A 494 5.08 -28.70 14.25
CA HIS A 494 5.40 -27.27 14.34
C HIS A 494 4.60 -26.61 15.45
N THR A 495 5.12 -25.49 15.94
CA THR A 495 4.34 -24.52 16.71
C THR A 495 3.86 -23.43 15.78
N LEU A 496 2.56 -23.16 15.83
CA LEU A 496 1.89 -22.17 14.95
C LEU A 496 1.41 -21.00 15.78
N ASP A 497 1.73 -19.77 15.35
CA ASP A 497 1.23 -18.55 15.95
C ASP A 497 0.35 -17.80 14.96
N PHE A 498 -0.84 -17.42 15.40
CA PHE A 498 -1.80 -16.67 14.59
C PHE A 498 -2.27 -15.41 15.33
N PRO A 499 -1.65 -14.25 15.06
CA PRO A 499 -2.02 -12.99 15.67
C PRO A 499 -3.18 -12.30 14.94
N PHE A 500 -3.95 -11.52 15.71
CA PHE A 500 -4.90 -10.52 15.25
C PHE A 500 -4.52 -9.17 15.86
N TYR A 501 -3.98 -8.27 15.03
CA TYR A 501 -3.64 -6.91 15.44
C TYR A 501 -4.89 -6.06 15.40
N TYR A 502 -5.58 -5.98 16.52
CA TYR A 502 -6.81 -5.20 16.66
C TYR A 502 -6.51 -3.76 17.09
N ARG A 503 -7.35 -2.85 16.66
CA ARG A 503 -7.35 -1.49 17.17
C ARG A 503 -8.46 -1.30 18.19
N GLY A 504 -8.21 -0.41 19.14
CA GLY A 504 -9.17 -0.08 20.18
C GLY A 504 -8.86 -0.76 21.51
N GLN A 505 -9.89 -0.91 22.32
CA GLN A 505 -9.78 -1.37 23.70
C GLN A 505 -10.49 -2.70 23.91
N MET A 506 -9.79 -3.67 24.48
CA MET A 506 -10.39 -4.94 24.94
C MET A 506 -11.50 -4.66 25.96
N ILE A 507 -12.64 -5.31 25.79
CA ILE A 507 -13.82 -5.22 26.66
C ILE A 507 -13.99 -6.48 27.49
N SER A 508 -14.03 -7.65 26.82
CA SER A 508 -14.29 -8.92 27.49
C SER A 508 -13.68 -10.10 26.76
N THR A 509 -13.50 -11.19 27.48
CA THR A 509 -13.16 -12.49 26.92
C THR A 509 -13.64 -13.59 27.86
N ASN A 510 -13.87 -14.79 27.32
CA ASN A 510 -14.16 -15.98 28.10
C ASN A 510 -12.91 -16.83 28.41
N ILE A 511 -11.70 -16.30 28.11
CA ILE A 511 -10.42 -16.94 28.42
C ILE A 511 -10.12 -16.74 29.90
N GLN A 512 -9.67 -17.79 30.58
CA GLN A 512 -9.02 -17.66 31.87
C GLN A 512 -7.53 -17.36 31.62
N TYR A 513 -7.07 -16.17 32.04
CA TYR A 513 -5.71 -15.71 31.76
C TYR A 513 -5.00 -15.20 33.01
N GLN A 514 -3.68 -15.38 33.01
CA GLN A 514 -2.76 -14.76 33.95
C GLN A 514 -2.22 -13.47 33.33
N LYS A 515 -2.41 -12.36 34.02
CA LYS A 515 -1.84 -11.06 33.65
C LYS A 515 -0.46 -10.87 34.29
N PHE A 516 0.50 -10.39 33.51
CA PHE A 516 1.80 -9.99 33.99
C PHE A 516 1.80 -8.51 34.33
N THR A 517 2.06 -8.16 35.60
CA THR A 517 2.01 -6.77 36.10
C THR A 517 3.35 -6.27 36.61
N ASP A 518 4.22 -7.17 37.06
CA ASP A 518 5.49 -6.79 37.69
C ASP A 518 6.59 -6.62 36.65
N GLN A 519 6.62 -7.51 35.65
CA GLN A 519 7.58 -7.46 34.56
C GLN A 519 6.97 -8.02 33.29
N LEU A 520 7.09 -7.27 32.20
CA LEU A 520 6.81 -7.77 30.85
C LEU A 520 8.08 -8.38 30.26
N ASN A 521 7.93 -9.53 29.61
CA ASN A 521 9.00 -10.18 28.88
C ASN A 521 8.61 -10.24 27.37
N PRO A 522 9.61 -10.13 26.48
CA PRO A 522 9.35 -10.37 25.07
C PRO A 522 8.98 -11.83 24.83
N LEU A 523 8.13 -12.08 23.86
CA LEU A 523 7.67 -13.43 23.51
C LEU A 523 8.80 -14.32 22.96
N GLY A 524 9.82 -13.70 22.36
CA GLY A 524 10.99 -14.38 21.83
C GLY A 524 12.16 -13.44 21.62
N THR A 525 13.18 -13.89 20.87
CA THR A 525 14.45 -13.16 20.75
C THR A 525 14.80 -12.68 19.35
N LYS A 526 14.07 -13.09 18.32
CA LYS A 526 14.34 -12.78 16.90
C LYS A 526 13.06 -12.81 16.07
N ASN A 527 13.15 -12.50 14.80
CA ASN A 527 12.08 -12.59 13.80
C ASN A 527 10.80 -11.83 14.16
N GLY A 528 10.94 -10.69 14.86
CA GLY A 528 9.82 -9.85 15.31
C GLY A 528 9.38 -10.16 16.76
N TYR A 529 9.56 -11.37 17.23
CA TYR A 529 9.13 -11.80 18.57
C TYR A 529 9.79 -11.03 19.72
N GLN A 530 11.00 -10.50 19.53
CA GLN A 530 11.69 -9.62 20.48
C GLN A 530 10.99 -8.28 20.71
N HIS A 531 10.04 -7.92 19.85
CA HIS A 531 9.26 -6.68 19.93
C HIS A 531 7.84 -6.91 20.46
N LEU A 532 7.43 -8.17 20.65
CA LEU A 532 6.14 -8.53 21.24
C LEU A 532 6.27 -8.78 22.75
N TRP A 533 5.78 -7.86 23.54
CA TRP A 533 5.78 -7.94 24.98
C TRP A 533 4.50 -8.62 25.47
N VAL A 534 4.64 -9.69 26.23
CA VAL A 534 3.53 -10.51 26.70
C VAL A 534 2.89 -9.85 27.92
N GLU A 535 1.63 -9.44 27.78
CA GLU A 535 0.84 -8.85 28.86
C GLU A 535 0.01 -9.88 29.61
N ALA A 536 -0.47 -10.91 28.91
CA ALA A 536 -1.21 -12.01 29.52
C ALA A 536 -1.08 -13.30 28.70
N ILE A 537 -1.18 -14.42 29.39
CA ILE A 537 -1.30 -15.76 28.79
C ILE A 537 -2.50 -16.44 29.40
N GLY A 538 -3.30 -17.08 28.57
CA GLY A 538 -4.49 -17.79 29.00
C GLY A 538 -4.73 -19.09 28.22
N LYS A 539 -5.64 -19.87 28.76
CA LYS A 539 -6.20 -21.07 28.13
C LYS A 539 -7.71 -21.03 28.24
N ASN A 540 -8.38 -21.75 27.39
CA ASN A 540 -9.81 -21.93 27.50
C ASN A 540 -10.11 -23.44 27.51
N GLU A 541 -10.81 -23.89 28.54
CA GLU A 541 -11.28 -25.28 28.64
C GLU A 541 -12.39 -25.58 27.63
N LYS A 542 -13.09 -24.54 27.18
CA LYS A 542 -14.14 -24.67 26.16
C LYS A 542 -13.54 -24.57 24.76
N PRO A 543 -14.07 -25.31 23.78
CA PRO A 543 -13.55 -25.26 22.40
C PRO A 543 -13.76 -23.90 21.72
N VAL A 544 -14.73 -23.10 22.19
CA VAL A 544 -15.06 -21.79 21.62
C VAL A 544 -14.52 -20.69 22.51
N THR A 545 -13.67 -19.85 21.94
CA THR A 545 -13.11 -18.68 22.58
C THR A 545 -13.66 -17.41 21.95
N GLN A 546 -14.03 -16.46 22.77
CA GLN A 546 -14.52 -15.15 22.36
C GLN A 546 -13.64 -14.05 22.97
N PHE A 547 -13.27 -13.11 22.13
CA PHE A 547 -12.50 -11.93 22.48
C PHE A 547 -13.20 -10.70 21.88
N THR A 548 -13.67 -9.80 22.74
CA THR A 548 -14.46 -8.62 22.36
C THR A 548 -13.66 -7.34 22.65
N TRP A 549 -13.66 -6.44 21.68
CA TRP A 549 -13.09 -5.10 21.82
C TRP A 549 -14.00 -4.03 21.22
N VAL A 550 -13.72 -2.78 21.54
CA VAL A 550 -14.36 -1.61 20.94
C VAL A 550 -13.34 -0.79 20.16
N GLU A 551 -13.70 -0.39 18.93
CA GLU A 551 -12.95 0.59 18.14
C GLU A 551 -13.91 1.68 17.64
N GLY A 552 -13.53 2.94 17.91
CA GLY A 552 -14.48 4.04 17.79
C GLY A 552 -15.65 3.82 18.73
N ASN A 553 -16.84 3.71 18.20
CA ASN A 553 -18.05 3.43 18.97
C ASN A 553 -18.67 2.06 18.67
N ARG A 554 -18.02 1.19 17.89
CA ARG A 554 -18.51 -0.13 17.48
C ARG A 554 -17.79 -1.24 18.22
N PHE A 555 -18.54 -2.28 18.61
CA PHE A 555 -18.00 -3.49 19.21
C PHE A 555 -17.67 -4.50 18.12
N TYR A 556 -16.63 -5.28 18.38
CA TYR A 556 -16.18 -6.39 17.54
C TYR A 556 -15.88 -7.59 18.41
N THR A 557 -16.29 -8.77 17.96
CA THR A 557 -15.93 -10.02 18.64
C THR A 557 -15.28 -10.97 17.65
N ILE A 558 -14.11 -11.50 18.01
CA ILE A 558 -13.56 -12.70 17.38
C ILE A 558 -14.06 -13.90 18.16
N THR A 559 -14.82 -14.77 17.49
CA THR A 559 -15.18 -16.12 17.98
C THR A 559 -14.27 -17.10 17.26
N THR A 560 -13.42 -17.82 18.01
CA THR A 560 -12.44 -18.73 17.43
C THR A 560 -12.46 -20.10 18.11
N LEU A 561 -11.92 -21.10 17.42
CA LEU A 561 -11.83 -22.47 17.90
C LEU A 561 -10.43 -22.75 18.46
N GLY A 562 -10.38 -23.44 19.59
CA GLY A 562 -9.18 -23.95 20.19
C GLY A 562 -9.38 -25.36 20.76
N ASN A 563 -8.31 -25.90 21.32
CA ASN A 563 -8.34 -27.15 22.06
C ASN A 563 -7.55 -26.99 23.37
N SER A 564 -7.45 -28.04 24.18
CA SER A 564 -6.76 -28.00 25.48
C SER A 564 -5.29 -27.58 25.41
N ASN A 565 -4.65 -27.66 24.24
CA ASN A 565 -3.27 -27.26 24.01
C ASN A 565 -3.14 -25.85 23.44
N THR A 566 -4.23 -25.23 23.01
CA THR A 566 -4.21 -23.87 22.47
C THR A 566 -3.91 -22.87 23.58
N GLU A 567 -2.90 -22.05 23.37
CA GLU A 567 -2.56 -20.91 24.24
C GLU A 567 -3.03 -19.62 23.60
N TYR A 568 -3.59 -18.74 24.41
CA TYR A 568 -4.02 -17.42 23.99
C TYR A 568 -3.11 -16.38 24.63
N LEU A 569 -2.49 -15.55 23.80
CA LEU A 569 -1.56 -14.52 24.25
C LEU A 569 -2.14 -13.14 23.94
N MET A 570 -2.02 -12.25 24.91
CA MET A 570 -2.25 -10.82 24.72
C MET A 570 -0.89 -10.15 24.74
N THR A 571 -0.55 -9.51 23.65
CA THR A 571 0.78 -8.93 23.45
C THR A 571 0.69 -7.47 23.05
N ARG A 572 1.79 -6.75 23.24
CA ARG A 572 1.94 -5.35 22.89
C ARG A 572 3.29 -5.10 22.25
N THR A 573 3.32 -4.32 21.16
CA THR A 573 4.55 -3.74 20.61
C THR A 573 4.88 -2.40 21.30
N GLY A 574 6.13 -1.95 21.20
CA GLY A 574 6.57 -0.64 21.67
C GLY A 574 6.78 -0.52 23.17
N ALA A 575 6.50 -1.57 23.98
CA ALA A 575 6.65 -1.51 25.44
C ALA A 575 8.11 -1.37 25.91
N GLY A 576 9.06 -1.91 25.15
CA GLY A 576 10.49 -1.88 25.44
C GLY A 576 11.35 -1.22 24.37
N ASP A 577 10.75 -0.44 23.49
CA ASP A 577 11.48 0.25 22.42
C ASP A 577 12.24 1.47 22.95
N PRO A 578 13.60 1.42 23.05
CA PRO A 578 14.39 2.53 23.57
C PRO A 578 14.48 3.72 22.62
N ASN A 579 14.20 3.52 21.34
CA ASN A 579 14.30 4.55 20.30
C ASN A 579 12.95 5.20 19.99
N PHE A 580 11.86 4.74 20.58
CA PHE A 580 10.50 5.20 20.32
C PHE A 580 10.10 5.17 18.85
N ASN A 581 10.57 4.15 18.11
CA ASN A 581 10.25 3.96 16.69
C ASN A 581 9.03 3.06 16.49
N LEU A 582 8.66 2.24 17.47
CA LEU A 582 7.53 1.33 17.41
C LEU A 582 6.27 1.95 18.01
N ARG A 583 5.20 1.94 17.23
CA ARG A 583 3.87 2.26 17.75
C ARG A 583 3.44 1.22 18.76
N ASN A 584 2.73 1.68 19.78
CA ASN A 584 2.12 0.79 20.75
C ASN A 584 0.86 0.17 20.10
N GLU A 585 0.96 -1.07 19.68
CA GLU A 585 -0.13 -1.83 19.09
C GLU A 585 -0.33 -3.14 19.87
N THR A 586 -1.58 -3.53 20.02
CA THR A 586 -1.99 -4.73 20.75
C THR A 586 -2.33 -5.86 19.78
N ALA A 587 -2.07 -7.09 20.19
CA ALA A 587 -2.53 -8.26 19.49
C ALA A 587 -3.16 -9.27 20.43
N PHE A 588 -4.25 -9.87 19.98
CA PHE A 588 -4.76 -11.14 20.46
C PHE A 588 -4.19 -12.24 19.55
N MET A 589 -3.52 -13.22 20.14
CA MET A 589 -2.83 -14.26 19.38
C MET A 589 -3.19 -15.66 19.89
N MET A 590 -3.39 -16.56 18.95
CA MET A 590 -3.53 -17.99 19.22
C MET A 590 -2.20 -18.69 18.93
N ARG A 591 -1.70 -19.47 19.90
CA ARG A 591 -0.54 -20.37 19.74
C ARG A 591 -1.02 -21.80 19.81
N GLN A 592 -0.74 -22.56 18.76
CA GLN A 592 -1.01 -24.00 18.71
C GLN A 592 0.32 -24.77 18.66
N PRO A 593 0.75 -25.36 19.77
CA PRO A 593 2.01 -26.08 19.82
C PRO A 593 1.93 -27.50 19.25
N MET A 594 3.03 -27.96 18.68
CA MET A 594 3.34 -29.35 18.36
C MET A 594 2.29 -30.06 17.47
N VAL A 595 1.90 -29.43 16.38
CA VAL A 595 0.93 -30.00 15.42
C VAL A 595 1.55 -30.21 14.04
N LYS A 596 1.08 -31.27 13.33
CA LYS A 596 1.38 -31.51 11.91
C LYS A 596 0.33 -30.91 11.00
N LYS A 597 -0.92 -30.93 11.46
CA LYS A 597 -2.06 -30.34 10.78
C LYS A 597 -2.86 -29.55 11.79
N HIS A 598 -3.24 -28.33 11.41
CA HIS A 598 -4.16 -27.50 12.20
C HIS A 598 -4.96 -26.58 11.29
N THR A 599 -6.23 -26.38 11.62
CA THR A 599 -7.11 -25.46 10.93
C THR A 599 -7.65 -24.46 11.94
N PHE A 600 -7.16 -23.23 11.83
CA PHE A 600 -7.73 -22.11 12.58
C PHE A 600 -9.05 -21.71 11.95
N VAL A 601 -10.08 -21.60 12.77
CA VAL A 601 -11.38 -21.05 12.38
C VAL A 601 -11.66 -19.85 13.26
N SER A 602 -11.93 -18.72 12.63
CA SER A 602 -12.27 -17.49 13.32
C SER A 602 -13.48 -16.83 12.64
N VAL A 603 -14.38 -16.30 13.44
CA VAL A 603 -15.50 -15.50 12.97
C VAL A 603 -15.38 -14.11 13.60
N VAL A 604 -15.23 -13.08 12.77
CA VAL A 604 -15.18 -11.69 13.22
C VAL A 604 -16.56 -11.09 13.00
N GLU A 605 -17.20 -10.69 14.07
CA GLU A 605 -18.51 -10.05 14.07
C GLU A 605 -18.39 -8.60 14.54
N PRO A 606 -18.65 -7.61 13.67
CA PRO A 606 -19.01 -6.26 14.11
C PRO A 606 -20.42 -6.27 14.66
N HIS A 607 -20.62 -5.72 15.86
CA HIS A 607 -21.95 -5.67 16.47
C HIS A 607 -22.10 -4.47 17.39
N GLY A 608 -23.32 -4.10 17.68
CA GLY A 608 -23.65 -3.07 18.64
C GLY A 608 -22.88 -1.75 18.48
N PHE A 609 -23.10 -0.86 19.40
CA PHE A 609 -22.37 0.41 19.48
C PHE A 609 -22.57 1.09 20.82
N TYR A 610 -21.68 2.04 21.14
CA TYR A 610 -21.83 2.99 22.23
C TYR A 610 -22.44 4.28 21.69
N ASP A 611 -23.60 4.68 22.24
CA ASP A 611 -24.27 5.94 21.91
C ASP A 611 -23.84 7.01 22.93
N GLU A 612 -22.94 7.91 22.51
CA GLU A 612 -22.42 8.98 23.35
C GLU A 612 -23.50 9.97 23.81
N ASN A 613 -24.57 10.16 23.02
CA ASN A 613 -25.63 11.10 23.36
C ASN A 613 -26.58 10.55 24.42
N LYS A 614 -26.83 9.25 24.38
CA LYS A 614 -27.68 8.57 25.37
C LYS A 614 -26.86 7.98 26.52
N GLU A 615 -25.52 7.94 26.39
CA GLU A 615 -24.60 7.33 27.35
C GLU A 615 -24.93 5.86 27.66
N ILE A 616 -25.33 5.11 26.61
CA ILE A 616 -25.69 3.70 26.70
C ILE A 616 -24.95 2.85 25.68
N THR A 617 -24.78 1.58 25.96
CA THR A 617 -24.36 0.58 24.99
C THR A 617 -25.55 -0.21 24.48
N GLU A 618 -25.59 -0.42 23.16
CA GLU A 618 -26.61 -1.25 22.54
C GLU A 618 -25.92 -2.47 21.89
N ASN A 619 -26.44 -3.68 22.17
CA ASN A 619 -25.97 -4.96 21.58
C ASN A 619 -24.45 -5.17 21.72
N PHE A 620 -23.91 -4.92 22.90
CA PHE A 620 -22.46 -5.05 23.14
C PHE A 620 -21.98 -6.53 23.17
N GLU A 621 -22.88 -7.47 23.31
CA GLU A 621 -22.60 -8.91 23.25
C GLU A 621 -22.72 -9.41 21.81
N THR A 622 -21.85 -10.36 21.44
CA THR A 622 -21.91 -11.04 20.15
C THR A 622 -23.20 -11.83 19.97
N SER A 623 -23.74 -11.83 18.77
CA SER A 623 -24.85 -12.70 18.42
C SER A 623 -24.42 -14.17 18.21
N ILE A 624 -23.12 -14.42 18.00
CA ILE A 624 -22.58 -15.75 17.77
C ILE A 624 -22.41 -16.48 19.10
N LYS A 625 -23.19 -17.57 19.26
CA LYS A 625 -23.17 -18.45 20.42
C LYS A 625 -22.10 -19.53 20.29
N ASN A 626 -21.93 -20.08 19.09
CA ASN A 626 -21.03 -21.21 18.83
C ASN A 626 -20.51 -21.18 17.40
N ALA A 627 -19.27 -21.60 17.24
CA ALA A 627 -18.69 -21.98 15.96
C ALA A 627 -18.14 -23.40 16.05
N GLU A 628 -18.14 -24.15 14.97
CA GLU A 628 -17.70 -25.53 14.91
C GLU A 628 -17.03 -25.80 13.56
N LEU A 629 -15.85 -26.38 13.58
CA LEU A 629 -15.25 -27.02 12.41
C LEU A 629 -15.84 -28.42 12.27
N TYR A 630 -16.97 -28.50 11.58
CA TYR A 630 -17.75 -29.71 11.42
C TYR A 630 -17.01 -30.81 10.64
N ALA A 631 -16.31 -30.40 9.59
CA ALA A 631 -15.44 -31.28 8.80
C ALA A 631 -14.21 -30.52 8.30
N ASP A 632 -13.07 -31.21 8.25
CA ASP A 632 -11.84 -30.70 7.64
C ASP A 632 -11.04 -31.87 7.09
N ASN A 633 -11.11 -32.05 5.79
CA ASN A 633 -10.42 -33.11 5.05
C ASN A 633 -9.72 -32.52 3.82
N ASP A 634 -9.16 -33.38 2.98
CA ASP A 634 -8.43 -32.92 1.79
C ASP A 634 -9.33 -32.32 0.70
N GLU A 635 -10.65 -32.60 0.75
CA GLU A 635 -11.59 -32.14 -0.26
C GLU A 635 -12.24 -30.82 0.13
N TYR A 636 -12.65 -30.70 1.40
CA TYR A 636 -13.35 -29.50 1.88
C TYR A 636 -13.17 -29.30 3.38
N SER A 637 -13.40 -28.05 3.81
CA SER A 637 -13.64 -27.67 5.20
C SER A 637 -15.08 -27.17 5.35
N ALA A 638 -15.77 -27.59 6.41
CA ALA A 638 -17.14 -27.18 6.70
C ALA A 638 -17.21 -26.54 8.08
N VAL A 639 -17.72 -25.31 8.14
CA VAL A 639 -17.88 -24.53 9.38
C VAL A 639 -19.36 -24.29 9.64
N LYS A 640 -19.82 -24.65 10.85
CA LYS A 640 -21.15 -24.31 11.35
C LYS A 640 -21.05 -23.15 12.33
N ILE A 641 -21.96 -22.20 12.24
CA ILE A 641 -22.08 -21.07 13.16
C ILE A 641 -23.49 -21.04 13.69
N SER A 642 -23.63 -20.98 15.02
CA SER A 642 -24.94 -20.87 15.67
C SER A 642 -25.04 -19.57 16.45
N THR A 643 -26.18 -18.91 16.36
CA THR A 643 -26.44 -17.65 17.06
C THR A 643 -27.20 -17.89 18.39
N VAL A 644 -27.23 -16.86 19.23
CA VAL A 644 -28.00 -16.87 20.48
C VAL A 644 -29.51 -17.06 20.24
N GLU A 645 -30.01 -16.67 19.07
CA GLU A 645 -31.39 -16.89 18.64
C GLU A 645 -31.63 -18.29 18.02
N ASN A 646 -30.59 -19.15 18.04
CA ASN A 646 -30.59 -20.50 17.48
C ASN A 646 -30.74 -20.57 15.95
N ASN A 647 -30.39 -19.54 15.20
CA ASN A 647 -30.16 -19.65 13.77
C ASN A 647 -28.81 -20.37 13.55
N THR A 648 -28.74 -21.23 12.56
CA THR A 648 -27.53 -22.00 12.26
C THR A 648 -27.15 -21.79 10.79
N PHE A 649 -25.89 -21.46 10.55
CA PHE A 649 -25.34 -21.27 9.22
C PHE A 649 -24.27 -22.31 8.94
N LEU A 650 -24.21 -22.77 7.71
CA LEU A 650 -23.20 -23.71 7.22
C LEU A 650 -22.43 -23.07 6.06
N LEU A 651 -21.10 -22.99 6.19
CA LEU A 651 -20.18 -22.70 5.10
C LEU A 651 -19.38 -23.96 4.78
N ILE A 652 -19.43 -24.42 3.53
CA ILE A 652 -18.54 -25.44 2.98
C ILE A 652 -17.61 -24.74 2.00
N ALA A 653 -16.31 -24.95 2.13
CA ALA A 653 -15.28 -24.39 1.26
C ALA A 653 -14.38 -25.52 0.74
N LEU A 654 -14.18 -25.61 -0.57
CA LEU A 654 -13.31 -26.64 -1.13
C LEU A 654 -11.84 -26.37 -0.80
N ASN A 655 -11.08 -27.44 -0.62
CA ASN A 655 -9.65 -27.43 -0.32
C ASN A 655 -8.79 -27.84 -1.53
N LYS A 656 -9.39 -28.45 -2.56
CA LYS A 656 -8.72 -28.89 -3.80
C LYS A 656 -9.70 -29.00 -4.96
N ASP A 657 -9.20 -29.27 -6.15
CA ASP A 657 -9.97 -29.58 -7.38
C ASP A 657 -10.98 -28.47 -7.73
N PHE A 658 -10.54 -27.22 -7.67
CA PHE A 658 -11.37 -26.04 -7.83
C PHE A 658 -11.96 -25.94 -9.25
N ASN A 659 -13.29 -26.00 -9.34
CA ASN A 659 -14.01 -25.84 -10.59
C ASN A 659 -15.42 -25.28 -10.30
N LYS A 660 -15.71 -24.08 -10.79
CA LYS A 660 -16.99 -23.39 -10.59
C LYS A 660 -18.20 -24.13 -11.17
N ASP A 661 -17.98 -25.08 -12.08
CA ASP A 661 -19.02 -25.80 -12.80
C ASP A 661 -19.21 -27.23 -12.29
N ARG A 662 -18.38 -27.68 -11.34
CA ARG A 662 -18.46 -29.02 -10.78
C ARG A 662 -19.58 -29.13 -9.74
N GLU A 663 -20.36 -30.20 -9.84
CA GLU A 663 -21.34 -30.56 -8.84
C GLU A 663 -20.74 -31.42 -7.73
N HIS A 664 -21.15 -31.15 -6.50
CA HIS A 664 -20.74 -31.84 -5.30
C HIS A 664 -21.93 -32.37 -4.54
N SER A 665 -21.75 -33.54 -3.95
CA SER A 665 -22.72 -34.16 -3.04
C SER A 665 -22.00 -34.56 -1.77
N ILE A 666 -22.22 -33.81 -0.70
CA ILE A 666 -21.51 -33.93 0.58
C ILE A 666 -22.50 -34.28 1.68
N LYS A 667 -22.17 -35.29 2.46
CA LYS A 667 -23.03 -35.71 3.60
C LYS A 667 -22.66 -34.86 4.84
N ILE A 668 -23.62 -34.10 5.34
CA ILE A 668 -23.53 -33.30 6.56
C ILE A 668 -24.62 -33.79 7.52
N ASP A 669 -24.22 -34.31 8.68
CA ASP A 669 -25.12 -35.03 9.59
C ASP A 669 -25.85 -36.17 8.85
N ASN A 670 -27.20 -36.15 8.86
CA ASN A 670 -28.03 -37.09 8.14
C ASN A 670 -28.58 -36.56 6.81
N GLN A 671 -28.11 -35.40 6.37
CA GLN A 671 -28.58 -34.75 5.14
C GLN A 671 -27.48 -34.77 4.08
N THR A 672 -27.88 -34.97 2.84
CA THR A 672 -27.00 -34.80 1.70
C THR A 672 -27.13 -33.34 1.20
N VAL A 673 -26.03 -32.60 1.18
CA VAL A 673 -25.96 -31.26 0.64
C VAL A 673 -25.41 -31.36 -0.78
N GLU A 674 -26.21 -30.94 -1.74
CA GLU A 674 -25.83 -30.87 -3.14
C GLU A 674 -25.61 -29.43 -3.53
N PHE A 675 -24.47 -29.13 -4.17
CA PHE A 675 -24.15 -27.78 -4.62
C PHE A 675 -23.21 -27.81 -5.81
N ARG A 676 -23.14 -26.68 -6.52
CA ARG A 676 -22.24 -26.48 -7.66
C ARG A 676 -21.23 -25.39 -7.32
N GLY A 677 -19.96 -25.61 -7.67
CA GLY A 677 -18.89 -24.63 -7.51
C GLY A 677 -17.92 -24.92 -6.37
N ASN A 678 -17.16 -23.91 -5.94
CA ASN A 678 -16.04 -24.07 -5.01
C ASN A 678 -16.43 -23.90 -3.55
N TYR A 679 -17.64 -23.47 -3.27
CA TYR A 679 -18.17 -23.25 -1.93
C TYR A 679 -19.70 -23.39 -1.90
N TYR A 680 -20.22 -23.56 -0.69
CA TYR A 680 -21.65 -23.53 -0.42
C TYR A 680 -21.94 -22.82 0.91
N PHE A 681 -22.89 -21.92 0.91
CA PHE A 681 -23.35 -21.24 2.12
C PHE A 681 -24.87 -21.27 2.22
N THR A 682 -25.37 -21.64 3.39
CA THR A 682 -26.81 -21.69 3.66
C THR A 682 -27.12 -21.45 5.13
N GLU A 683 -28.31 -20.96 5.39
CA GLU A 683 -28.94 -21.03 6.71
C GLU A 683 -29.67 -22.41 6.81
N LEU A 684 -29.32 -23.18 7.83
CA LEU A 684 -29.95 -24.48 8.08
C LEU A 684 -31.31 -24.22 8.74
N THR A 685 -32.38 -24.62 8.05
CA THR A 685 -33.72 -24.65 8.65
C THR A 685 -33.79 -25.70 9.75
N LYS A 686 -34.43 -25.36 10.87
CA LYS A 686 -34.67 -26.29 11.99
C LYS A 686 -35.48 -27.52 11.59
#